data_2f1405e75254f402774a7ff617d8f149
#
_entry.id   2f1405e75254f402774a7ff617d8f149
#
_cell.length_a   1.000
_cell.length_b   1.000
_cell.length_c   1.000
_cell.angle_alpha   90.00
_cell.angle_beta   90.00
_cell.angle_gamma   90.00
#
_symmetry.space_group_name_H-M   'P 1'
#
loop_
_entity.id
_entity.type
_entity.pdbx_description
1 polymer ?
#
loop_
_entity_poly.entity_id
_entity_poly.type
_entity_poly.pdbx_seq_one_letter_code
_entity_poly.pdbx_strand_id
1 'polypeptide(L)'
;MTRISLIVLSLLSPSFATETVSEAEKLFALKVKPLFAAKCLACHGDEPDKPKGGFDMRTRTSMLKGGKNFGQEVIKPANGDTSYLYITTARKEEGYEMPPKEADKLTKEEQGWIRAWINADAPWPNEARIAAIQETYAEGIKVATSKALSEDWQQRRYNPQSLWAYHPLDVWKVPEGSHPVDWFIDQRLKEVSLASAPPANGQELARRISFGMTGLPPSPEAVEEFVAFYATDKAAAVATYAQELMATPQYGEHFARHWLDVTRYADSGGFANDYARPNAWRYRDYVIRAFNQDKPYDAFVREQIAGDELDASEPEHLIATGFLRMGPWEQTSMSVFKETRQLWLDDVTDSVGQTFLGHTLQCAKCHDHKFDPVPSRDYYRMMAVFSTTQFAGRDAAFVDQENQNSFSISDAWVKAKMKAYQNQQTALEDKVKRARKQESGAAKVGNNGLDPGDEASLARINKNIMRHRLELERTLPIAFAVYTGTTITRKNINSRLKMPAKPWGKGVLESDAILTGGNIYSPSDPVTPGALTAVESLGNMTTKAFPKGKGNRRLALAEWITNEKNPLTARVMVNRLWSWHFGQGLAGNPSNFGSTGERPTHPALLDYLAQWFMDQGWSVKKLNALILSSKAYQRSSRHPQLMEQRSKDPKQHLYATFQPRRLSAEELRDAMLASSGEMNPQVGGIPARPDMNEEVAFQPRQIMGGTASVYEPDPLPAQRNRRSIYAEKLRGLRDPFLESFNQPGPDDSCERRETSTVAPQALTLLNAAEVHDRALALADRLMKERITAADKVQRAFALTLGRTASNQEQKACLDHWRIATGEETDRTHERKSYVNHVNRTVMAEKTGEPYDFVELMPAYDNYQPDLQPSDVDAPTRGLAQVCLVLFNSNEFAYLD
;
A
#
# COMPACT_ATOMS: atom_id res chain seq x y z
N MET A 1 32.60 73.81 20.40
CA MET A 1 31.77 74.69 19.57
C MET A 1 31.98 74.28 18.14
N THR A 2 31.02 73.61 17.55
CA THR A 2 30.84 73.58 16.04
C THR A 2 29.49 72.79 15.84
N ARG A 3 28.51 73.52 15.42
CA ARG A 3 27.18 73.05 15.10
C ARG A 3 27.23 72.30 13.75
N ILE A 4 26.79 71.09 13.73
CA ILE A 4 26.47 70.34 12.49
C ILE A 4 24.95 70.42 12.27
N SER A 5 24.57 71.12 11.21
CA SER A 5 23.19 71.23 10.72
C SER A 5 22.78 69.91 10.03
N LEU A 6 21.76 69.29 10.55
CA LEU A 6 21.11 68.16 9.88
C LEU A 6 20.16 68.70 8.77
N ILE A 7 20.50 68.43 7.52
CA ILE A 7 19.58 68.64 6.39
C ILE A 7 18.65 67.42 6.33
N VAL A 8 17.38 67.62 6.67
CA VAL A 8 16.31 66.66 6.48
C VAL A 8 15.90 66.75 5.00
N LEU A 9 16.31 65.72 4.22
CA LEU A 9 15.82 65.50 2.86
C LEU A 9 14.46 64.85 2.96
N SER A 10 13.38 65.61 2.78
CA SER A 10 12.03 65.10 2.63
C SER A 10 11.92 64.37 1.28
N LEU A 11 11.96 63.05 1.27
CA LEU A 11 11.55 62.24 0.14
C LEU A 11 10.04 62.37 -0.03
N LEU A 12 9.61 63.16 -0.96
CA LEU A 12 8.26 63.15 -1.51
C LEU A 12 8.02 61.82 -2.20
N SER A 13 7.40 60.88 -1.48
CA SER A 13 6.79 59.69 -2.13
C SER A 13 5.62 60.21 -3.00
N PRO A 14 5.53 59.81 -4.28
CA PRO A 14 4.34 60.13 -5.06
C PRO A 14 3.16 59.42 -4.42
N SER A 15 2.21 60.18 -3.94
CA SER A 15 0.89 59.74 -3.54
C SER A 15 0.18 59.25 -4.80
N PHE A 16 0.24 57.95 -5.08
CA PHE A 16 -0.72 57.33 -5.99
C PHE A 16 -2.09 57.43 -5.31
N ALA A 17 -2.96 58.25 -5.86
CA ALA A 17 -4.39 58.18 -5.55
C ALA A 17 -4.83 56.73 -5.74
N THR A 18 -5.25 56.07 -4.70
CA THR A 18 -5.86 54.75 -4.76
C THR A 18 -7.14 54.85 -5.53
N GLU A 19 -7.10 54.68 -6.88
CA GLU A 19 -8.33 54.45 -7.65
C GLU A 19 -9.05 53.28 -7.04
N THR A 20 -10.26 53.48 -6.60
CA THR A 20 -11.14 52.46 -6.02
C THR A 20 -11.31 51.34 -7.02
N VAL A 21 -10.92 50.11 -6.60
CA VAL A 21 -11.08 48.91 -7.45
C VAL A 21 -12.56 48.62 -7.61
N SER A 22 -13.04 48.59 -8.87
CA SER A 22 -14.43 48.28 -9.16
C SER A 22 -14.74 46.78 -8.91
N GLU A 23 -15.98 46.46 -8.60
CA GLU A 23 -16.41 45.05 -8.46
C GLU A 23 -16.21 44.23 -9.74
N ALA A 24 -16.35 44.91 -10.89
CA ALA A 24 -16.11 44.29 -12.20
C ALA A 24 -14.61 43.96 -12.45
N GLU A 25 -13.70 44.83 -12.02
CA GLU A 25 -12.26 44.52 -12.04
C GLU A 25 -11.88 43.36 -11.09
N LYS A 26 -12.50 43.34 -9.90
CA LYS A 26 -12.35 42.20 -8.97
C LYS A 26 -12.88 40.92 -9.59
N LEU A 27 -14.09 40.95 -10.16
CA LEU A 27 -14.68 39.77 -10.82
C LEU A 27 -13.75 39.24 -11.95
N PHE A 28 -13.22 40.16 -12.77
CA PHE A 28 -12.30 39.78 -13.81
C PHE A 28 -11.01 39.14 -13.27
N ALA A 29 -10.35 39.85 -12.36
CA ALA A 29 -9.06 39.42 -11.83
C ALA A 29 -9.15 38.14 -11.01
N LEU A 30 -10.23 37.91 -10.26
CA LEU A 30 -10.38 36.81 -9.32
C LEU A 30 -11.09 35.58 -9.88
N LYS A 31 -11.98 35.78 -10.89
CA LYS A 31 -12.86 34.71 -11.38
C LYS A 31 -12.73 34.48 -12.88
N VAL A 32 -12.93 35.54 -13.70
CA VAL A 32 -13.04 35.41 -15.16
C VAL A 32 -11.69 35.08 -15.81
N LYS A 33 -10.62 35.81 -15.48
CA LYS A 33 -9.27 35.55 -16.05
C LYS A 33 -8.77 34.16 -15.68
N PRO A 34 -8.84 33.68 -14.43
CA PRO A 34 -8.51 32.29 -14.08
C PRO A 34 -9.37 31.26 -14.81
N LEU A 35 -10.68 31.53 -14.99
CA LEU A 35 -11.56 30.64 -15.75
C LEU A 35 -11.13 30.55 -17.23
N PHE A 36 -10.77 31.67 -17.86
CA PHE A 36 -10.27 31.66 -19.23
C PHE A 36 -8.99 30.86 -19.35
N ALA A 37 -8.05 31.04 -18.42
CA ALA A 37 -6.80 30.27 -18.38
C ALA A 37 -7.06 28.78 -18.27
N ALA A 38 -7.98 28.36 -17.41
CA ALA A 38 -8.27 26.96 -17.13
C ALA A 38 -9.07 26.26 -18.24
N LYS A 39 -9.98 26.97 -18.91
CA LYS A 39 -11.00 26.35 -19.79
C LYS A 39 -10.94 26.81 -21.27
N CYS A 40 -10.28 27.92 -21.58
CA CYS A 40 -10.42 28.56 -22.88
C CYS A 40 -9.09 28.72 -23.64
N LEU A 41 -8.02 29.14 -22.94
CA LEU A 41 -6.77 29.55 -23.59
C LEU A 41 -6.05 28.40 -24.29
N ALA A 42 -6.19 27.17 -23.83
CA ALA A 42 -5.63 26.00 -24.52
C ALA A 42 -6.04 25.87 -26.00
N CYS A 43 -7.23 26.39 -26.34
CA CYS A 43 -7.71 26.43 -27.73
C CYS A 43 -7.68 27.83 -28.35
N HIS A 44 -7.79 28.87 -27.53
CA HIS A 44 -7.99 30.23 -27.96
C HIS A 44 -6.85 31.19 -27.56
N GLY A 45 -5.65 30.65 -27.24
CA GLY A 45 -4.52 31.47 -26.81
C GLY A 45 -3.14 30.80 -26.81
N ASP A 46 -3.01 29.51 -26.56
CA ASP A 46 -1.71 28.83 -26.42
C ASP A 46 -0.95 28.75 -27.76
N GLU A 47 -1.65 28.67 -28.89
CA GLU A 47 -1.04 28.80 -30.22
C GLU A 47 -1.30 30.21 -30.77
N PRO A 48 -0.37 31.17 -30.57
CA PRO A 48 -0.57 32.57 -30.93
C PRO A 48 -0.95 32.82 -32.39
N ASP A 49 -0.43 32.01 -33.27
CA ASP A 49 -0.59 32.22 -34.72
C ASP A 49 -1.83 31.51 -35.29
N LYS A 50 -2.42 30.61 -34.52
CA LYS A 50 -3.57 29.80 -34.99
C LYS A 50 -4.63 29.53 -33.90
N PRO A 51 -5.22 30.52 -33.26
CA PRO A 51 -6.30 30.29 -32.31
C PRO A 51 -7.48 29.61 -33.00
N LYS A 52 -8.09 28.62 -32.36
CA LYS A 52 -9.25 27.92 -32.96
C LYS A 52 -10.38 28.89 -33.28
N GLY A 53 -11.01 28.72 -34.42
CA GLY A 53 -12.02 29.63 -34.91
C GLY A 53 -11.53 31.06 -35.21
N GLY A 54 -10.19 31.27 -35.18
CA GLY A 54 -9.63 32.63 -35.33
C GLY A 54 -9.97 33.58 -34.16
N PHE A 55 -10.41 33.02 -33.02
CA PHE A 55 -10.78 33.78 -31.86
C PHE A 55 -9.69 33.76 -30.81
N ASP A 56 -8.99 34.87 -30.60
CA ASP A 56 -7.90 35.01 -29.63
C ASP A 56 -8.40 35.66 -28.34
N MET A 57 -8.26 34.95 -27.22
CA MET A 57 -8.72 35.34 -25.90
C MET A 57 -7.62 35.92 -24.99
N ARG A 58 -6.44 36.21 -25.51
CA ARG A 58 -5.29 36.71 -24.71
C ARG A 58 -5.40 38.15 -24.26
N THR A 59 -6.11 38.98 -25.04
CA THR A 59 -6.28 40.41 -24.73
C THR A 59 -7.71 40.86 -24.96
N ARG A 60 -8.13 41.95 -24.25
CA ARG A 60 -9.45 42.56 -24.50
C ARG A 60 -9.64 42.95 -25.97
N THR A 61 -8.62 43.55 -26.56
CA THR A 61 -8.67 43.99 -27.95
C THR A 61 -8.89 42.83 -28.93
N SER A 62 -8.17 41.73 -28.77
CA SER A 62 -8.37 40.54 -29.63
C SER A 62 -9.75 39.90 -29.40
N MET A 63 -10.24 39.86 -28.18
CA MET A 63 -11.56 39.31 -27.87
C MET A 63 -12.69 40.15 -28.47
N LEU A 64 -12.60 41.50 -28.40
CA LEU A 64 -13.58 42.38 -29.00
C LEU A 64 -13.56 42.35 -30.53
N LYS A 65 -12.42 42.03 -31.14
CA LYS A 65 -12.32 41.79 -32.59
C LYS A 65 -13.13 40.56 -33.00
N GLY A 66 -13.22 39.58 -32.10
CA GLY A 66 -13.94 38.33 -32.31
C GLY A 66 -13.25 37.32 -33.23
N GLY A 67 -13.97 36.27 -33.57
CA GLY A 67 -13.51 35.18 -34.41
C GLY A 67 -14.22 35.09 -35.76
N LYS A 68 -13.95 34.03 -36.51
CA LYS A 68 -14.48 33.85 -37.86
C LYS A 68 -16.01 33.70 -37.93
N ASN A 69 -16.62 33.08 -36.91
CA ASN A 69 -18.06 32.72 -37.00
C ASN A 69 -18.99 33.84 -36.54
N PHE A 70 -18.64 34.55 -35.48
CA PHE A 70 -19.52 35.55 -34.87
C PHE A 70 -18.93 36.98 -34.88
N GLY A 71 -17.67 37.13 -35.34
CA GLY A 71 -17.04 38.45 -35.40
C GLY A 71 -17.15 39.22 -34.08
N GLN A 72 -17.52 40.49 -34.14
CA GLN A 72 -17.69 41.38 -32.98
C GLN A 72 -18.87 41.03 -32.08
N GLU A 73 -19.77 40.14 -32.54
CA GLU A 73 -20.89 39.65 -31.74
C GLU A 73 -20.45 38.69 -30.60
N VAL A 74 -19.20 38.22 -30.60
CA VAL A 74 -18.67 37.35 -29.56
C VAL A 74 -18.73 38.02 -28.20
N ILE A 75 -18.35 39.26 -28.09
CA ILE A 75 -18.50 40.13 -26.91
C ILE A 75 -19.12 41.45 -27.30
N LYS A 76 -20.33 41.69 -26.79
CA LYS A 76 -21.00 42.99 -26.83
C LYS A 76 -20.86 43.62 -25.46
N PRO A 77 -19.92 44.56 -25.26
CA PRO A 77 -19.77 45.21 -23.96
C PRO A 77 -21.10 45.77 -23.44
N ALA A 78 -21.31 45.68 -22.16
CA ALA A 78 -22.55 45.99 -21.44
C ALA A 78 -23.78 45.13 -21.81
N ASN A 79 -23.62 44.08 -22.66
CA ASN A 79 -24.75 43.22 -23.04
C ASN A 79 -24.36 41.74 -23.06
N GLY A 80 -24.24 41.15 -21.90
CA GLY A 80 -23.81 39.75 -21.72
C GLY A 80 -24.81 38.74 -22.27
N ASP A 81 -26.12 39.03 -22.21
CA ASP A 81 -27.17 38.09 -22.63
C ASP A 81 -27.19 37.83 -24.14
N THR A 82 -26.75 38.80 -24.95
CA THR A 82 -26.66 38.67 -26.39
C THR A 82 -25.24 38.46 -26.92
N SER A 83 -24.26 38.34 -26.04
CA SER A 83 -22.87 38.02 -26.37
C SER A 83 -22.69 36.54 -26.62
N TYR A 84 -22.16 36.17 -27.78
CA TYR A 84 -21.96 34.75 -28.13
C TYR A 84 -20.98 34.02 -27.21
N LEU A 85 -20.04 34.72 -26.56
CA LEU A 85 -19.21 34.10 -25.54
C LEU A 85 -20.07 33.52 -24.39
N TYR A 86 -21.08 34.23 -23.95
CA TYR A 86 -22.03 33.73 -22.95
C TYR A 86 -22.97 32.68 -23.54
N ILE A 87 -23.53 32.92 -24.72
CA ILE A 87 -24.51 32.02 -25.36
C ILE A 87 -23.88 30.64 -25.60
N THR A 88 -22.66 30.57 -26.15
CA THR A 88 -21.97 29.34 -26.46
C THR A 88 -21.50 28.61 -25.19
N THR A 89 -21.00 29.34 -24.17
CA THR A 89 -20.62 28.76 -22.88
C THR A 89 -21.82 28.29 -22.05
N ALA A 90 -22.98 28.94 -22.23
CA ALA A 90 -24.25 28.51 -21.66
C ALA A 90 -24.94 27.38 -22.48
N ARG A 91 -24.33 26.95 -23.61
CA ARG A 91 -24.82 25.89 -24.52
C ARG A 91 -26.21 26.21 -25.08
N LYS A 92 -26.46 27.46 -25.43
CA LYS A 92 -27.73 27.93 -26.01
C LYS A 92 -27.73 28.00 -27.54
N GLU A 93 -26.58 27.72 -28.18
CA GLU A 93 -26.40 27.73 -29.62
C GLU A 93 -25.91 26.33 -30.04
N GLU A 94 -26.76 25.61 -30.75
CA GLU A 94 -26.50 24.26 -31.20
C GLU A 94 -25.31 24.19 -32.18
N GLY A 95 -24.36 23.31 -31.94
CA GLY A 95 -23.16 23.15 -32.75
C GLY A 95 -22.02 24.13 -32.44
N TYR A 96 -22.21 25.03 -31.45
CA TYR A 96 -21.19 25.98 -31.02
C TYR A 96 -20.94 25.95 -29.50
N GLU A 97 -21.25 24.83 -28.87
CA GLU A 97 -21.08 24.67 -27.42
C GLU A 97 -19.61 24.77 -27.01
N MET A 98 -19.33 25.62 -26.00
CA MET A 98 -17.99 25.83 -25.46
C MET A 98 -17.93 25.58 -23.94
N PRO A 99 -16.93 24.86 -23.43
CA PRO A 99 -16.03 23.98 -24.15
C PRO A 99 -16.76 22.84 -24.87
N PRO A 100 -16.15 22.28 -25.96
CA PRO A 100 -16.88 21.29 -26.81
C PRO A 100 -17.24 19.99 -26.11
N LYS A 101 -16.40 19.57 -25.16
CA LYS A 101 -16.64 18.33 -24.40
C LYS A 101 -17.66 18.59 -23.30
N GLU A 102 -18.65 17.70 -23.16
CA GLU A 102 -19.68 17.78 -22.13
C GLU A 102 -19.06 17.73 -20.70
N ALA A 103 -18.00 16.96 -20.51
CA ALA A 103 -17.29 16.85 -19.24
C ALA A 103 -16.62 18.17 -18.79
N ASP A 104 -16.30 19.07 -19.73
CA ASP A 104 -15.63 20.34 -19.48
C ASP A 104 -16.59 21.55 -19.42
N LYS A 105 -17.89 21.30 -19.50
CA LYS A 105 -18.92 22.37 -19.49
C LYS A 105 -18.77 23.26 -18.27
N LEU A 106 -19.08 24.53 -18.47
CA LEU A 106 -19.09 25.52 -17.40
C LEU A 106 -20.31 25.33 -16.48
N THR A 107 -20.07 25.50 -15.19
CA THR A 107 -21.15 25.55 -14.21
C THR A 107 -22.04 26.80 -14.44
N LYS A 108 -23.25 26.82 -13.89
CA LYS A 108 -24.13 28.00 -13.95
C LYS A 108 -23.50 29.23 -13.30
N GLU A 109 -22.69 29.02 -12.26
CA GLU A 109 -21.98 30.10 -11.58
C GLU A 109 -20.87 30.67 -12.46
N GLU A 110 -20.04 29.83 -13.10
CA GLU A 110 -19.01 30.29 -14.05
C GLU A 110 -19.60 31.01 -15.27
N GLN A 111 -20.72 30.54 -15.78
CA GLN A 111 -21.47 31.21 -16.82
C GLN A 111 -21.96 32.59 -16.33
N GLY A 112 -22.39 32.66 -15.06
CA GLY A 112 -22.80 33.91 -14.40
C GLY A 112 -21.65 34.91 -14.30
N TRP A 113 -20.43 34.48 -14.00
CA TRP A 113 -19.25 35.36 -13.96
C TRP A 113 -18.96 35.99 -15.33
N ILE A 114 -18.99 35.21 -16.42
CA ILE A 114 -18.76 35.69 -17.78
C ILE A 114 -19.83 36.74 -18.14
N ARG A 115 -21.10 36.42 -17.89
CA ARG A 115 -22.21 37.29 -18.16
C ARG A 115 -22.09 38.62 -17.41
N ALA A 116 -21.83 38.57 -16.10
CA ALA A 116 -21.68 39.73 -15.24
C ALA A 116 -20.49 40.61 -15.65
N TRP A 117 -19.35 39.99 -15.97
CA TRP A 117 -18.18 40.70 -16.49
C TRP A 117 -18.47 41.44 -17.81
N ILE A 118 -19.14 40.79 -18.77
CA ILE A 118 -19.54 41.44 -20.04
C ILE A 118 -20.51 42.59 -19.78
N ASN A 119 -21.52 42.40 -18.89
CA ASN A 119 -22.50 43.44 -18.56
C ASN A 119 -21.84 44.65 -17.90
N ALA A 120 -20.69 44.48 -17.26
CA ALA A 120 -19.91 45.57 -16.68
C ALA A 120 -18.89 46.17 -17.67
N ASP A 121 -19.15 46.10 -18.96
CA ASP A 121 -18.29 46.61 -20.06
C ASP A 121 -16.99 45.81 -20.27
N ALA A 122 -16.96 44.59 -19.83
CA ALA A 122 -15.82 43.68 -19.99
C ALA A 122 -14.47 44.31 -19.60
N PRO A 123 -14.28 44.84 -18.40
CA PRO A 123 -13.04 45.48 -17.97
C PRO A 123 -11.87 44.52 -18.02
N TRP A 124 -10.72 45.02 -18.46
CA TRP A 124 -9.48 44.24 -18.53
C TRP A 124 -8.31 45.07 -17.96
N PRO A 125 -8.13 45.07 -16.66
CA PRO A 125 -6.99 45.73 -16.01
C PRO A 125 -5.65 45.22 -16.57
N ASN A 126 -4.61 46.02 -16.46
CA ASN A 126 -3.27 45.57 -16.80
C ASN A 126 -2.77 44.56 -15.74
N GLU A 127 -1.73 43.83 -16.07
CA GLU A 127 -1.20 42.72 -15.21
C GLU A 127 -0.80 43.20 -13.80
N ALA A 128 -0.22 44.40 -13.67
CA ALA A 128 0.13 44.98 -12.38
C ALA A 128 -1.10 45.25 -11.51
N ARG A 129 -2.17 45.76 -12.12
CA ARG A 129 -3.45 46.01 -11.45
C ARG A 129 -4.14 44.71 -11.09
N ILE A 130 -4.13 43.73 -11.98
CA ILE A 130 -4.68 42.39 -11.69
C ILE A 130 -3.92 41.75 -10.50
N ALA A 131 -2.59 41.78 -10.48
CA ALA A 131 -1.79 41.28 -9.40
C ALA A 131 -2.11 41.97 -8.07
N ALA A 132 -2.27 43.31 -8.07
CA ALA A 132 -2.65 44.06 -6.87
C ALA A 132 -4.06 43.70 -6.36
N ILE A 133 -5.02 43.50 -7.28
CA ILE A 133 -6.37 43.04 -6.93
C ILE A 133 -6.32 41.64 -6.33
N GLN A 134 -5.59 40.72 -6.95
CA GLN A 134 -5.44 39.36 -6.43
C GLN A 134 -4.75 39.35 -5.07
N GLU A 135 -3.73 40.15 -4.86
CA GLU A 135 -3.04 40.26 -3.58
C GLU A 135 -3.97 40.74 -2.45
N THR A 136 -4.84 41.71 -2.77
CA THR A 136 -5.71 42.37 -1.77
C THR A 136 -7.00 41.62 -1.51
N TYR A 137 -7.62 41.03 -2.55
CA TYR A 137 -9.02 40.54 -2.48
C TYR A 137 -9.17 39.03 -2.75
N ALA A 138 -8.11 38.30 -3.20
CA ALA A 138 -8.26 36.89 -3.43
C ALA A 138 -8.40 36.14 -2.09
N GLU A 139 -9.38 35.24 -2.02
CA GLU A 139 -9.61 34.37 -0.88
C GLU A 139 -8.47 33.33 -0.74
N GLY A 140 -8.24 32.88 0.48
CA GLY A 140 -7.25 31.85 0.79
C GLY A 140 -5.86 32.43 1.12
N ILE A 141 -4.91 31.53 1.39
CA ILE A 141 -3.54 31.85 1.77
C ILE A 141 -2.53 31.46 0.69
N LYS A 142 -1.49 32.27 0.52
CA LYS A 142 -0.30 31.87 -0.25
C LYS A 142 0.59 31.02 0.63
N VAL A 143 1.10 29.93 0.08
CA VAL A 143 2.03 29.04 0.77
C VAL A 143 3.44 29.28 0.23
N ALA A 144 4.38 29.57 1.10
CA ALA A 144 5.78 29.69 0.71
C ALA A 144 6.33 28.31 0.36
N THR A 145 6.73 28.13 -0.91
CA THR A 145 7.30 26.89 -1.42
C THR A 145 8.56 27.19 -2.23
N SER A 146 9.27 26.17 -2.67
CA SER A 146 10.28 26.31 -3.70
C SER A 146 9.64 26.86 -5.00
N LYS A 147 10.45 27.46 -5.88
CA LYS A 147 9.91 28.05 -7.12
C LYS A 147 9.20 26.98 -7.95
N ALA A 148 7.98 27.28 -8.36
CA ALA A 148 7.18 26.49 -9.28
C ALA A 148 7.69 26.59 -10.72
N LEU A 149 7.21 25.71 -11.59
CA LEU A 149 7.52 25.76 -13.03
C LEU A 149 6.83 26.94 -13.73
N SER A 150 5.64 27.32 -13.26
CA SER A 150 4.88 28.45 -13.79
C SER A 150 4.74 29.59 -12.77
N GLU A 151 4.71 30.84 -13.25
CA GLU A 151 4.47 32.01 -12.40
C GLU A 151 3.06 32.01 -11.80
N ASP A 152 2.06 31.57 -12.56
CA ASP A 152 0.68 31.48 -12.10
C ASP A 152 0.55 30.58 -10.87
N TRP A 153 1.30 29.47 -10.84
CA TRP A 153 1.28 28.57 -9.70
C TRP A 153 1.85 29.22 -8.43
N GLN A 154 2.85 30.08 -8.55
CA GLN A 154 3.45 30.82 -7.43
C GLN A 154 2.48 31.83 -6.80
N GLN A 155 1.53 32.33 -7.57
CA GLN A 155 0.50 33.24 -7.09
C GLN A 155 -0.74 32.54 -6.55
N ARG A 156 -0.76 31.21 -6.62
CA ARG A 156 -1.88 30.38 -6.20
C ARG A 156 -2.17 30.52 -4.71
N ARG A 157 -3.46 30.62 -4.40
CA ARG A 157 -3.96 30.64 -3.04
C ARG A 157 -4.69 29.33 -2.73
N TYR A 158 -4.53 28.87 -1.51
CA TYR A 158 -5.08 27.62 -1.01
C TYR A 158 -6.12 27.90 0.07
N ASN A 159 -7.17 27.09 0.11
CA ASN A 159 -8.10 27.11 1.24
C ASN A 159 -7.34 26.64 2.51
N PRO A 160 -7.25 27.47 3.58
CA PRO A 160 -6.56 27.08 4.80
C PRO A 160 -7.05 25.76 5.38
N GLN A 161 -8.35 25.49 5.28
CA GLN A 161 -8.93 24.25 5.77
C GLN A 161 -8.44 23.01 5.00
N SER A 162 -8.11 23.12 3.71
CA SER A 162 -7.57 22.00 2.94
C SER A 162 -6.11 21.71 3.26
N LEU A 163 -5.42 22.62 3.96
CA LEU A 163 -4.03 22.51 4.38
C LEU A 163 -3.87 22.01 5.82
N TRP A 164 -4.92 21.46 6.41
CA TRP A 164 -4.98 21.08 7.82
C TRP A 164 -3.77 20.24 8.26
N ALA A 165 -3.32 19.33 7.40
CA ALA A 165 -2.24 18.40 7.73
C ALA A 165 -0.85 19.06 7.81
N TYR A 166 -0.66 20.20 7.14
CA TYR A 166 0.61 20.94 7.12
C TYR A 166 0.80 21.86 8.33
N HIS A 167 -0.26 22.18 9.06
CA HIS A 167 -0.17 23.03 10.25
C HIS A 167 0.40 22.25 11.44
N PRO A 168 1.09 22.95 12.38
CA PRO A 168 1.52 22.35 13.64
C PRO A 168 0.37 21.63 14.34
N LEU A 169 0.71 20.67 15.20
CA LEU A 169 -0.28 20.00 16.02
C LEU A 169 -0.92 21.01 16.99
N ASP A 170 -2.25 20.97 17.08
CA ASP A 170 -2.96 21.73 18.09
C ASP A 170 -2.77 21.10 19.47
N VAL A 171 -2.41 21.94 20.46
CA VAL A 171 -2.21 21.49 21.84
C VAL A 171 -3.55 21.41 22.57
N TRP A 172 -3.99 20.22 22.88
CA TRP A 172 -5.26 19.98 23.59
C TRP A 172 -5.02 19.54 25.03
N LYS A 173 -5.84 20.08 25.94
CA LYS A 173 -5.88 19.64 27.33
C LYS A 173 -7.15 18.84 27.58
N VAL A 174 -6.97 17.59 27.95
CA VAL A 174 -8.07 16.73 28.40
C VAL A 174 -8.25 16.90 29.91
N PRO A 175 -9.50 16.99 30.41
CA PRO A 175 -9.76 17.09 31.85
C PRO A 175 -9.12 15.93 32.62
N GLU A 176 -8.58 16.24 33.79
CA GLU A 176 -7.99 15.21 34.66
C GLU A 176 -9.01 14.12 35.01
N GLY A 177 -8.58 12.87 35.00
CA GLY A 177 -9.44 11.69 35.22
C GLY A 177 -10.31 11.27 34.02
N SER A 178 -10.27 12.02 32.91
CA SER A 178 -10.96 11.62 31.66
C SER A 178 -10.05 10.80 30.76
N HIS A 179 -10.63 9.75 30.14
CA HIS A 179 -9.91 9.02 29.09
C HIS A 179 -9.88 9.86 27.80
N PRO A 180 -8.70 10.17 27.23
CA PRO A 180 -8.61 11.13 26.13
C PRO A 180 -9.44 10.74 24.90
N VAL A 181 -9.35 9.51 24.46
CA VAL A 181 -10.13 9.02 23.29
C VAL A 181 -11.62 9.24 23.51
N ASP A 182 -12.13 8.83 24.67
CA ASP A 182 -13.55 8.93 24.98
C ASP A 182 -14.00 10.38 25.12
N TRP A 183 -13.15 11.23 25.70
CA TRP A 183 -13.50 12.65 25.88
C TRP A 183 -13.75 13.34 24.53
N PHE A 184 -12.89 13.16 23.55
CA PHE A 184 -13.06 13.76 22.22
C PHE A 184 -14.26 13.17 21.47
N ILE A 185 -14.44 11.86 21.51
CA ILE A 185 -15.55 11.18 20.83
C ILE A 185 -16.89 11.59 21.46
N ASP A 186 -16.97 11.63 22.80
CA ASP A 186 -18.20 11.99 23.49
C ASP A 186 -18.58 13.46 23.25
N GLN A 187 -17.63 14.38 23.05
CA GLN A 187 -17.93 15.75 22.64
C GLN A 187 -18.64 15.77 21.27
N ARG A 188 -18.10 15.03 20.30
CA ARG A 188 -18.71 14.95 18.94
C ARG A 188 -20.10 14.31 18.98
N LEU A 189 -20.27 13.26 19.77
CA LEU A 189 -21.59 12.63 19.94
C LEU A 189 -22.62 13.59 20.56
N LYS A 190 -22.22 14.39 21.55
CA LYS A 190 -23.05 15.42 22.16
C LYS A 190 -23.48 16.49 21.16
N GLU A 191 -22.59 16.93 20.29
CA GLU A 191 -22.91 17.96 19.25
C GLU A 191 -24.08 17.52 18.37
N VAL A 192 -24.17 16.22 18.04
CA VAL A 192 -25.25 15.66 17.22
C VAL A 192 -26.36 15.01 18.07
N SER A 193 -26.28 15.12 19.41
CA SER A 193 -27.22 14.50 20.36
C SER A 193 -27.42 12.99 20.09
N LEU A 194 -26.34 12.27 19.81
CA LEU A 194 -26.36 10.82 19.60
C LEU A 194 -25.78 10.11 20.83
N ALA A 195 -26.54 9.16 21.39
CA ALA A 195 -26.04 8.31 22.46
C ALA A 195 -25.04 7.27 21.95
N SER A 196 -24.10 6.86 22.78
CA SER A 196 -23.22 5.73 22.47
C SER A 196 -23.88 4.39 22.78
N ALA A 197 -23.48 3.33 22.07
CA ALA A 197 -23.87 1.97 22.39
C ALA A 197 -23.31 1.54 23.76
N PRO A 198 -23.97 0.57 24.43
CA PRO A 198 -23.43 -0.05 25.65
C PRO A 198 -22.12 -0.81 25.34
N PRO A 199 -21.35 -1.17 26.36
CA PRO A 199 -20.19 -2.04 26.17
C PRO A 199 -20.56 -3.38 25.51
N ALA A 200 -19.66 -3.93 24.71
CA ALA A 200 -19.76 -5.30 24.21
C ALA A 200 -19.74 -6.30 25.38
N ASN A 201 -20.29 -7.49 25.15
CA ASN A 201 -20.16 -8.57 26.14
C ASN A 201 -18.70 -9.09 26.19
N GLY A 202 -18.36 -9.83 27.22
CA GLY A 202 -16.99 -10.30 27.45
C GLY A 202 -16.47 -11.21 26.35
N GLN A 203 -17.28 -12.08 25.76
CA GLN A 203 -16.88 -13.00 24.70
C GLN A 203 -16.59 -12.25 23.38
N GLU A 204 -17.50 -11.34 22.99
CA GLU A 204 -17.28 -10.47 21.83
C GLU A 204 -15.99 -9.65 21.98
N LEU A 205 -15.77 -9.09 23.18
CA LEU A 205 -14.61 -8.24 23.44
C LEU A 205 -13.30 -9.06 23.50
N ALA A 206 -13.30 -10.25 24.12
CA ALA A 206 -12.13 -11.13 24.12
C ALA A 206 -11.70 -11.48 22.68
N ARG A 207 -12.68 -11.87 21.83
CA ARG A 207 -12.42 -12.18 20.42
C ARG A 207 -11.91 -10.95 19.67
N ARG A 208 -12.52 -9.77 19.84
CA ARG A 208 -12.11 -8.52 19.22
C ARG A 208 -10.68 -8.12 19.59
N ILE A 209 -10.33 -8.19 20.88
CA ILE A 209 -8.99 -7.84 21.37
C ILE A 209 -7.96 -8.84 20.82
N SER A 210 -8.26 -10.15 20.85
CA SER A 210 -7.35 -11.17 20.34
C SER A 210 -7.02 -10.94 18.86
N PHE A 211 -8.03 -10.83 17.99
CA PHE A 211 -7.81 -10.55 16.58
C PHE A 211 -7.15 -9.18 16.33
N GLY A 212 -7.53 -8.16 17.10
CA GLY A 212 -6.95 -6.82 17.01
C GLY A 212 -5.49 -6.73 17.39
N MET A 213 -5.02 -7.64 18.28
CA MET A 213 -3.63 -7.67 18.75
C MET A 213 -2.77 -8.70 18.04
N THR A 214 -3.34 -9.86 17.69
CA THR A 214 -2.56 -11.00 17.20
C THR A 214 -2.98 -11.48 15.81
N GLY A 215 -4.17 -11.07 15.33
CA GLY A 215 -4.77 -11.60 14.09
C GLY A 215 -5.23 -13.06 14.22
N LEU A 216 -5.39 -13.57 15.44
CA LEU A 216 -5.76 -14.94 15.74
C LEU A 216 -6.98 -15.01 16.67
N PRO A 217 -7.78 -16.09 16.60
CA PRO A 217 -8.83 -16.33 17.58
C PRO A 217 -8.21 -16.57 18.98
N PRO A 218 -8.90 -16.17 20.04
CA PRO A 218 -8.50 -16.54 21.40
C PRO A 218 -8.70 -18.05 21.63
N SER A 219 -7.91 -18.64 22.51
CA SER A 219 -8.23 -20.00 22.98
C SER A 219 -9.51 -19.98 23.84
N PRO A 220 -10.27 -21.10 23.92
CA PRO A 220 -11.44 -21.19 24.79
C PRO A 220 -11.13 -20.84 26.24
N GLU A 221 -10.00 -21.27 26.74
CA GLU A 221 -9.54 -21.04 28.09
C GLU A 221 -9.28 -19.53 28.34
N ALA A 222 -8.62 -18.84 27.40
CA ALA A 222 -8.39 -17.40 27.48
C ALA A 222 -9.71 -16.60 27.45
N VAL A 223 -10.72 -17.08 26.70
CA VAL A 223 -12.06 -16.46 26.73
C VAL A 223 -12.70 -16.60 28.09
N GLU A 224 -12.68 -17.81 28.68
CA GLU A 224 -13.26 -18.07 30.00
C GLU A 224 -12.59 -17.21 31.09
N GLU A 225 -11.28 -17.16 31.12
CA GLU A 225 -10.50 -16.33 32.06
C GLU A 225 -10.81 -14.85 31.90
N PHE A 226 -10.80 -14.35 30.64
CA PHE A 226 -11.13 -12.95 30.37
C PHE A 226 -12.54 -12.60 30.80
N VAL A 227 -13.55 -13.42 30.45
CA VAL A 227 -14.97 -13.18 30.81
C VAL A 227 -15.16 -13.16 32.32
N ALA A 228 -14.53 -14.08 33.04
CA ALA A 228 -14.58 -14.12 34.50
C ALA A 228 -13.96 -12.87 35.13
N PHE A 229 -12.82 -12.42 34.62
CA PHE A 229 -12.16 -11.22 35.11
C PHE A 229 -12.95 -9.95 34.73
N TYR A 230 -13.45 -9.87 33.49
CA TYR A 230 -14.24 -8.74 32.97
C TYR A 230 -15.55 -8.53 33.76
N ALA A 231 -16.10 -9.61 34.32
CA ALA A 231 -17.28 -9.51 35.19
C ALA A 231 -16.96 -8.82 36.53
N THR A 232 -15.73 -8.86 37.00
CA THR A 232 -15.30 -8.28 38.28
C THR A 232 -14.69 -6.89 38.14
N ASP A 233 -13.79 -6.73 37.19
CA ASP A 233 -13.11 -5.45 36.87
C ASP A 233 -12.86 -5.33 35.36
N LYS A 234 -13.72 -4.59 34.70
CA LYS A 234 -13.69 -4.41 33.24
C LYS A 234 -12.39 -3.75 32.75
N ALA A 235 -11.94 -2.73 33.44
CA ALA A 235 -10.77 -1.96 33.01
C ALA A 235 -9.47 -2.77 33.18
N ALA A 236 -9.32 -3.42 34.35
CA ALA A 236 -8.17 -4.27 34.62
C ALA A 236 -8.14 -5.50 33.68
N ALA A 237 -9.28 -6.13 33.41
CA ALA A 237 -9.35 -7.27 32.50
C ALA A 237 -8.88 -6.92 31.09
N VAL A 238 -9.35 -5.79 30.52
CA VAL A 238 -8.93 -5.32 29.20
C VAL A 238 -7.43 -4.99 29.18
N ALA A 239 -6.95 -4.28 30.19
CA ALA A 239 -5.52 -3.88 30.28
C ALA A 239 -4.60 -5.10 30.38
N THR A 240 -4.92 -6.06 31.25
CA THR A 240 -4.13 -7.28 31.46
C THR A 240 -4.12 -8.12 30.19
N TYR A 241 -5.29 -8.40 29.61
CA TYR A 241 -5.37 -9.23 28.41
C TYR A 241 -4.64 -8.61 27.22
N ALA A 242 -4.78 -7.29 27.01
CA ALA A 242 -4.05 -6.58 25.98
C ALA A 242 -2.53 -6.67 26.21
N GLN A 243 -2.06 -6.54 27.44
CA GLN A 243 -0.64 -6.63 27.79
C GLN A 243 -0.10 -8.04 27.55
N GLU A 244 -0.84 -9.08 27.91
CA GLU A 244 -0.47 -10.47 27.65
C GLU A 244 -0.31 -10.74 26.16
N LEU A 245 -1.28 -10.32 25.34
CA LEU A 245 -1.22 -10.49 23.89
C LEU A 245 -0.07 -9.68 23.27
N MET A 246 0.19 -8.46 23.72
CA MET A 246 1.32 -7.65 23.28
C MET A 246 2.70 -8.24 23.67
N ALA A 247 2.74 -9.16 24.61
CA ALA A 247 3.97 -9.88 25.00
C ALA A 247 4.23 -11.11 24.11
N THR A 248 3.24 -11.54 23.32
CA THR A 248 3.38 -12.71 22.44
C THR A 248 4.05 -12.34 21.09
N PRO A 249 4.78 -13.26 20.47
CA PRO A 249 5.34 -13.04 19.13
C PRO A 249 4.31 -12.69 18.07
N GLN A 250 3.06 -13.17 18.23
CA GLN A 250 1.96 -12.99 17.31
C GLN A 250 1.53 -11.52 17.17
N TYR A 251 1.79 -10.71 18.18
CA TYR A 251 1.61 -9.26 18.12
C TYR A 251 2.43 -8.64 16.98
N GLY A 252 3.73 -8.90 16.96
CA GLY A 252 4.59 -8.37 15.89
C GLY A 252 4.24 -8.92 14.52
N GLU A 253 3.82 -10.18 14.43
CA GLU A 253 3.36 -10.78 13.18
C GLU A 253 2.12 -10.06 12.63
N HIS A 254 1.15 -9.73 13.50
CA HIS A 254 -0.08 -9.03 13.12
C HIS A 254 0.20 -7.61 12.62
N PHE A 255 0.94 -6.81 13.38
CA PHE A 255 1.25 -5.43 13.01
C PHE A 255 2.21 -5.35 11.82
N ALA A 256 3.15 -6.30 11.71
CA ALA A 256 4.01 -6.42 10.54
C ALA A 256 3.22 -6.71 9.26
N ARG A 257 2.17 -7.54 9.30
CA ARG A 257 1.31 -7.79 8.14
C ARG A 257 0.76 -6.48 7.56
N HIS A 258 0.24 -5.61 8.41
CA HIS A 258 -0.27 -4.30 7.98
C HIS A 258 0.84 -3.42 7.40
N TRP A 259 2.02 -3.42 8.03
CA TRP A 259 3.15 -2.64 7.54
C TRP A 259 3.67 -3.16 6.19
N LEU A 260 3.69 -4.48 6.01
CA LEU A 260 4.14 -5.13 4.78
C LEU A 260 3.21 -4.84 3.58
N ASP A 261 1.93 -4.59 3.81
CA ASP A 261 1.00 -4.10 2.78
C ASP A 261 1.36 -2.68 2.33
N VAL A 262 1.64 -1.79 3.29
CA VAL A 262 2.05 -0.40 2.99
C VAL A 262 3.37 -0.39 2.22
N THR A 263 4.31 -1.26 2.56
CA THR A 263 5.64 -1.31 1.95
C THR A 263 5.71 -2.17 0.68
N ARG A 264 4.63 -2.83 0.28
CA ARG A 264 4.55 -3.66 -0.94
C ARG A 264 5.51 -4.85 -0.93
N TYR A 265 5.63 -5.48 0.25
CA TYR A 265 6.50 -6.64 0.42
C TYR A 265 6.16 -7.75 -0.56
N ALA A 266 7.19 -8.31 -1.20
CA ALA A 266 7.12 -9.54 -1.97
C ALA A 266 8.49 -10.23 -2.03
N ASP A 267 8.46 -11.57 -2.16
CA ASP A 267 9.63 -12.43 -2.30
C ASP A 267 10.14 -12.51 -3.76
N SER A 268 9.50 -11.75 -4.68
CA SER A 268 9.91 -11.67 -6.08
C SER A 268 9.90 -10.23 -6.61
N GLY A 269 10.56 -10.03 -7.74
CA GLY A 269 10.83 -8.71 -8.32
C GLY A 269 9.72 -8.12 -9.18
N GLY A 270 8.82 -8.97 -9.68
CA GLY A 270 7.83 -8.57 -10.69
C GLY A 270 8.43 -8.46 -12.09
N PHE A 271 7.69 -7.81 -12.98
CA PHE A 271 7.99 -7.68 -14.40
C PHE A 271 8.13 -9.05 -15.12
N ALA A 272 8.66 -9.04 -16.33
CA ALA A 272 8.65 -10.19 -17.22
C ALA A 272 9.35 -11.45 -16.69
N ASN A 273 10.35 -11.34 -15.83
CA ASN A 273 11.06 -12.51 -15.29
C ASN A 273 10.68 -12.86 -13.86
N ASP A 274 10.09 -11.96 -13.13
CA ASP A 274 9.68 -12.15 -11.74
C ASP A 274 10.74 -12.93 -10.92
N TYR A 275 11.99 -12.45 -10.92
CA TYR A 275 13.10 -13.09 -10.22
C TYR A 275 12.87 -13.09 -8.71
N ALA A 276 13.27 -14.17 -8.06
CA ALA A 276 13.25 -14.28 -6.60
C ALA A 276 14.09 -13.18 -5.94
N ARG A 277 13.63 -12.72 -4.79
CA ARG A 277 14.32 -11.84 -3.83
C ARG A 277 14.71 -12.67 -2.61
N PRO A 278 15.75 -13.47 -2.70
CA PRO A 278 15.98 -14.56 -1.76
C PRO A 278 16.09 -14.13 -0.30
N ASN A 279 16.60 -12.92 -0.05
CA ASN A 279 16.80 -12.40 1.30
C ASN A 279 15.77 -11.34 1.73
N ALA A 280 14.66 -11.16 0.97
CA ALA A 280 13.60 -10.22 1.35
C ALA A 280 12.93 -10.63 2.68
N TRP A 281 12.87 -11.92 2.99
CA TRP A 281 12.31 -12.44 4.24
C TRP A 281 12.97 -11.83 5.49
N ARG A 282 14.25 -11.48 5.44
CA ARG A 282 14.95 -10.83 6.57
C ARG A 282 14.34 -9.47 6.90
N TYR A 283 13.93 -8.70 5.88
CA TYR A 283 13.19 -7.44 6.10
C TYR A 283 11.82 -7.68 6.75
N ARG A 284 11.05 -8.69 6.30
CA ARG A 284 9.80 -9.07 6.97
C ARG A 284 10.03 -9.38 8.44
N ASP A 285 11.02 -10.19 8.73
CA ASP A 285 11.36 -10.59 10.10
C ASP A 285 11.88 -9.43 10.94
N TYR A 286 12.64 -8.49 10.35
CA TYR A 286 13.00 -7.23 10.99
C TYR A 286 11.76 -6.44 11.42
N VAL A 287 10.78 -6.31 10.53
CA VAL A 287 9.53 -5.59 10.85
C VAL A 287 8.78 -6.27 12.01
N ILE A 288 8.69 -7.60 12.00
CA ILE A 288 8.08 -8.38 13.09
C ILE A 288 8.81 -8.12 14.42
N ARG A 289 10.14 -8.19 14.42
CA ARG A 289 10.95 -7.93 15.62
C ARG A 289 10.79 -6.49 16.11
N ALA A 290 10.78 -5.51 15.22
CA ALA A 290 10.61 -4.11 15.56
C ALA A 290 9.30 -3.85 16.32
N PHE A 291 8.17 -4.41 15.87
CA PHE A 291 6.91 -4.30 16.59
C PHE A 291 6.92 -5.06 17.91
N ASN A 292 7.48 -6.29 17.96
CA ASN A 292 7.56 -7.08 19.18
C ASN A 292 8.40 -6.41 20.27
N GLN A 293 9.49 -5.76 19.90
CA GLN A 293 10.39 -5.03 20.79
C GLN A 293 9.90 -3.63 21.14
N ASP A 294 8.76 -3.21 20.55
CA ASP A 294 8.24 -1.83 20.66
C ASP A 294 9.30 -0.79 20.26
N LYS A 295 10.03 -1.05 19.16
CA LYS A 295 11.04 -0.13 18.64
C LYS A 295 10.41 1.26 18.45
N PRO A 296 10.99 2.35 18.99
CA PRO A 296 10.46 3.69 18.76
C PRO A 296 10.24 3.95 17.26
N TYR A 297 9.03 4.41 16.92
CA TYR A 297 8.67 4.54 15.51
C TYR A 297 9.59 5.50 14.73
N ASP A 298 10.09 6.55 15.37
CA ASP A 298 11.07 7.45 14.78
C ASP A 298 12.41 6.75 14.44
N ALA A 299 12.88 5.85 15.30
CA ALA A 299 14.04 5.00 15.02
C ALA A 299 13.74 4.00 13.89
N PHE A 300 12.58 3.38 13.92
CA PHE A 300 12.11 2.47 12.86
C PHE A 300 12.06 3.13 11.49
N VAL A 301 11.63 4.40 11.41
CA VAL A 301 11.65 5.20 10.17
C VAL A 301 13.08 5.50 9.72
N ARG A 302 13.94 5.95 10.63
CA ARG A 302 15.35 6.28 10.32
C ARG A 302 16.12 5.07 9.79
N GLU A 303 15.95 3.91 10.41
CA GLU A 303 16.62 2.68 9.99
C GLU A 303 16.18 2.25 8.58
N GLN A 304 14.89 2.34 8.24
CA GLN A 304 14.38 1.95 6.94
C GLN A 304 14.83 2.88 5.80
N ILE A 305 14.97 4.17 6.07
CA ILE A 305 15.39 5.15 5.06
C ILE A 305 16.91 5.22 4.94
N ALA A 306 17.62 5.12 6.04
CA ALA A 306 19.05 5.46 6.11
C ALA A 306 19.87 4.55 7.03
N GLY A 307 19.43 3.32 7.29
CA GLY A 307 20.13 2.41 8.21
C GLY A 307 21.61 2.21 7.88
N ASP A 308 21.94 2.06 6.60
CA ASP A 308 23.33 1.94 6.15
C ASP A 308 24.14 3.25 6.23
N GLU A 309 23.49 4.41 6.34
CA GLU A 309 24.12 5.71 6.61
C GLU A 309 24.20 6.00 8.13
N LEU A 310 23.37 5.35 8.95
CA LEU A 310 23.43 5.41 10.41
C LEU A 310 24.62 4.60 10.92
N ASP A 311 24.60 3.30 10.68
CA ASP A 311 25.68 2.37 11.02
C ASP A 311 25.65 1.16 10.10
N ALA A 312 26.57 1.10 9.15
CA ALA A 312 26.68 -0.01 8.20
C ALA A 312 27.25 -1.29 8.79
N SER A 313 27.73 -1.29 10.02
CA SER A 313 28.25 -2.46 10.74
C SER A 313 27.13 -3.21 11.47
N GLU A 314 26.00 -2.56 11.74
CA GLU A 314 24.85 -3.16 12.42
C GLU A 314 23.97 -3.93 11.42
N PRO A 315 23.82 -5.25 11.56
CA PRO A 315 23.01 -6.06 10.62
C PRO A 315 21.56 -5.60 10.50
N GLU A 316 20.91 -5.25 11.60
CA GLU A 316 19.52 -4.78 11.61
C GLU A 316 19.35 -3.50 10.78
N HIS A 317 20.30 -2.57 10.84
CA HIS A 317 20.28 -1.33 10.05
C HIS A 317 20.37 -1.62 8.54
N LEU A 318 21.20 -2.60 8.13
CA LEU A 318 21.28 -3.01 6.74
C LEU A 318 19.98 -3.68 6.28
N ILE A 319 19.43 -4.57 7.10
CA ILE A 319 18.17 -5.29 6.79
C ILE A 319 17.00 -4.29 6.66
N ALA A 320 16.93 -3.30 7.53
CA ALA A 320 15.89 -2.27 7.50
C ALA A 320 15.83 -1.52 6.16
N THR A 321 16.98 -1.27 5.52
CA THR A 321 17.02 -0.59 4.22
C THR A 321 16.38 -1.39 3.08
N GLY A 322 16.00 -2.63 3.33
CA GLY A 322 15.15 -3.43 2.45
C GLY A 322 13.86 -2.71 2.04
N PHE A 323 13.31 -1.83 2.90
CA PHE A 323 12.18 -0.95 2.58
C PHE A 323 12.34 -0.26 1.23
N LEU A 324 13.50 0.33 0.95
CA LEU A 324 13.79 1.06 -0.28
C LEU A 324 13.80 0.18 -1.54
N ARG A 325 13.72 -1.15 -1.37
CA ARG A 325 13.77 -2.12 -2.45
C ARG A 325 12.48 -2.94 -2.61
N MET A 326 11.45 -2.64 -1.81
CA MET A 326 10.21 -3.45 -1.81
C MET A 326 9.36 -3.23 -3.07
N GLY A 327 9.40 -2.08 -3.72
CA GLY A 327 8.68 -1.87 -4.99
C GLY A 327 9.09 -2.85 -6.10
N PRO A 328 8.28 -3.05 -7.14
CA PRO A 328 8.65 -3.85 -8.31
C PRO A 328 9.87 -3.24 -9.00
N TRP A 329 10.73 -4.08 -9.58
CA TRP A 329 11.93 -3.62 -10.25
C TRP A 329 12.29 -4.48 -11.46
N GLU A 330 12.43 -3.84 -12.63
CA GLU A 330 12.83 -4.49 -13.87
C GLU A 330 14.31 -4.89 -13.82
N GLN A 331 14.58 -6.17 -13.98
CA GLN A 331 15.93 -6.73 -13.91
C GLN A 331 16.44 -7.23 -15.26
N THR A 332 15.65 -7.06 -16.32
CA THR A 332 15.97 -7.54 -17.64
C THR A 332 16.57 -6.46 -18.53
N SER A 333 17.01 -6.84 -19.72
CA SER A 333 17.42 -5.89 -20.74
C SER A 333 16.28 -5.43 -21.64
N MET A 334 15.03 -5.64 -21.26
CA MET A 334 13.87 -5.22 -22.07
C MET A 334 13.71 -3.70 -22.08
N SER A 335 14.04 -3.05 -20.95
CA SER A 335 14.00 -1.60 -20.82
C SER A 335 15.42 -1.02 -20.80
N VAL A 336 15.55 0.22 -21.28
CA VAL A 336 16.81 0.98 -21.16
C VAL A 336 17.09 1.17 -19.66
N PHE A 337 18.31 0.90 -19.24
CA PHE A 337 18.69 0.96 -17.81
C PHE A 337 18.37 2.33 -17.18
N LYS A 338 18.54 3.43 -17.92
CA LYS A 338 18.23 4.78 -17.45
C LYS A 338 16.74 4.94 -17.12
N GLU A 339 15.86 4.34 -17.92
CA GLU A 339 14.40 4.33 -17.68
C GLU A 339 14.03 3.48 -16.47
N THR A 340 14.59 2.27 -16.37
CA THR A 340 14.39 1.40 -15.20
C THR A 340 14.87 2.07 -13.92
N ARG A 341 15.99 2.77 -13.97
CA ARG A 341 16.53 3.54 -12.84
C ARG A 341 15.60 4.67 -12.44
N GLN A 342 15.05 5.40 -13.41
CA GLN A 342 14.08 6.47 -13.16
C GLN A 342 12.79 5.93 -12.56
N LEU A 343 12.25 4.82 -13.06
CA LEU A 343 11.07 4.18 -12.49
C LEU A 343 11.26 3.88 -11.00
N TRP A 344 12.43 3.38 -10.60
CA TRP A 344 12.71 3.17 -9.18
C TRP A 344 12.84 4.48 -8.39
N LEU A 345 13.47 5.52 -8.95
CA LEU A 345 13.57 6.82 -8.28
C LEU A 345 12.19 7.44 -8.04
N ASP A 346 11.31 7.33 -9.04
CA ASP A 346 9.93 7.78 -8.93
C ASP A 346 9.17 6.99 -7.86
N ASP A 347 9.30 5.66 -7.90
CA ASP A 347 8.67 4.73 -6.98
C ASP A 347 9.09 4.97 -5.52
N VAL A 348 10.38 5.06 -5.23
CA VAL A 348 10.87 5.26 -3.87
C VAL A 348 10.49 6.64 -3.33
N THR A 349 10.47 7.67 -4.18
CA THR A 349 10.09 9.03 -3.79
C THR A 349 8.61 9.08 -3.39
N ASP A 350 7.75 8.50 -4.21
CA ASP A 350 6.31 8.44 -3.94
C ASP A 350 6.00 7.52 -2.74
N SER A 351 6.67 6.37 -2.64
CA SER A 351 6.52 5.43 -1.52
C SER A 351 6.88 6.07 -0.17
N VAL A 352 7.95 6.84 -0.09
CA VAL A 352 8.32 7.57 1.13
C VAL A 352 7.30 8.65 1.45
N GLY A 353 6.81 9.38 0.44
CA GLY A 353 5.74 10.36 0.59
C GLY A 353 4.47 9.75 1.16
N GLN A 354 3.98 8.67 0.57
CA GLN A 354 2.77 7.97 1.01
C GLN A 354 2.94 7.34 2.39
N THR A 355 4.07 6.64 2.62
CA THR A 355 4.28 5.85 3.83
C THR A 355 4.47 6.72 5.06
N PHE A 356 5.26 7.78 4.99
CA PHE A 356 5.64 8.55 6.16
C PHE A 356 5.02 9.93 6.25
N LEU A 357 4.61 10.50 5.10
CA LEU A 357 4.07 11.85 5.03
C LEU A 357 2.57 11.89 4.69
N GLY A 358 1.97 10.74 4.33
CA GLY A 358 0.57 10.68 3.92
C GLY A 358 0.29 11.53 2.67
N HIS A 359 1.21 11.58 1.72
CA HIS A 359 1.07 12.33 0.47
C HIS A 359 1.50 11.53 -0.74
N THR A 360 0.65 11.48 -1.75
CA THR A 360 1.01 11.01 -3.08
C THR A 360 1.75 12.11 -3.82
N LEU A 361 3.01 11.89 -4.16
CA LEU A 361 3.86 12.89 -4.78
C LEU A 361 3.97 12.74 -6.29
N GLN A 362 3.54 11.62 -6.84
CA GLN A 362 3.73 11.25 -8.25
C GLN A 362 3.15 12.27 -9.24
N CYS A 363 2.05 12.94 -8.91
CA CYS A 363 1.48 14.00 -9.75
C CYS A 363 2.46 15.16 -9.97
N ALA A 364 3.30 15.46 -8.97
CA ALA A 364 4.28 16.55 -9.05
C ALA A 364 5.51 16.23 -9.92
N LYS A 365 5.63 15.01 -10.44
CA LYS A 365 6.67 14.60 -11.39
C LYS A 365 6.59 15.36 -12.72
N CYS A 366 5.38 15.53 -13.28
CA CYS A 366 5.19 16.10 -14.62
C CYS A 366 4.89 17.59 -14.62
N HIS A 367 4.20 18.07 -13.58
CA HIS A 367 3.78 19.46 -13.41
C HIS A 367 3.61 19.74 -11.91
N ASP A 368 3.54 21.00 -11.52
CA ASP A 368 3.26 21.37 -10.14
C ASP A 368 1.91 20.74 -9.69
N HIS A 369 1.83 20.23 -8.46
CA HIS A 369 0.68 19.46 -7.99
C HIS A 369 -0.62 20.28 -8.10
N LYS A 370 -1.65 19.71 -8.69
CA LYS A 370 -2.87 20.44 -9.04
C LYS A 370 -3.61 21.01 -7.82
N PHE A 371 -3.59 20.30 -6.69
CA PHE A 371 -4.44 20.61 -5.54
C PHE A 371 -3.64 21.02 -4.29
N ASP A 372 -2.44 20.47 -4.10
CA ASP A 372 -1.63 20.65 -2.91
C ASP A 372 -0.42 21.55 -3.19
N PRO A 373 0.15 22.22 -2.18
CA PRO A 373 1.28 23.11 -2.33
C PRO A 373 2.61 22.34 -2.50
N VAL A 374 2.66 21.45 -3.48
CA VAL A 374 3.81 20.63 -3.82
C VAL A 374 4.27 20.95 -5.24
N PRO A 375 5.21 21.87 -5.43
CA PRO A 375 5.76 22.14 -6.74
C PRO A 375 6.62 20.97 -7.25
N SER A 376 6.70 20.81 -8.58
CA SER A 376 7.60 19.81 -9.19
C SER A 376 9.02 19.92 -8.67
N ARG A 377 9.50 21.12 -8.38
CA ARG A 377 10.82 21.34 -7.80
C ARG A 377 11.00 20.58 -6.47
N ASP A 378 10.00 20.54 -5.58
CA ASP A 378 10.09 19.81 -4.32
C ASP A 378 10.08 18.29 -4.55
N TYR A 379 9.30 17.82 -5.52
CA TYR A 379 9.34 16.42 -5.93
C TYR A 379 10.76 16.00 -6.34
N TYR A 380 11.40 16.77 -7.25
CA TYR A 380 12.75 16.45 -7.72
C TYR A 380 13.83 16.71 -6.66
N ARG A 381 13.63 17.61 -5.72
CA ARG A 381 14.51 17.77 -4.55
C ARG A 381 14.47 16.53 -3.66
N MET A 382 13.29 15.99 -3.44
CA MET A 382 13.11 14.78 -2.66
C MET A 382 13.65 13.55 -3.40
N MET A 383 13.41 13.45 -4.70
CA MET A 383 14.01 12.41 -5.57
C MET A 383 15.55 12.48 -5.56
N ALA A 384 16.13 13.67 -5.54
CA ALA A 384 17.59 13.88 -5.50
C ALA A 384 18.24 13.32 -4.21
N VAL A 385 17.47 13.11 -3.15
CA VAL A 385 17.96 12.39 -1.96
C VAL A 385 18.35 10.96 -2.29
N PHE A 386 17.62 10.32 -3.20
CA PHE A 386 17.81 8.92 -3.58
C PHE A 386 18.69 8.71 -4.81
N SER A 387 19.09 9.77 -5.51
CA SER A 387 19.91 9.66 -6.74
C SER A 387 21.26 8.98 -6.51
N THR A 388 21.83 9.06 -5.31
CA THR A 388 23.06 8.35 -4.92
C THR A 388 22.83 6.97 -4.32
N THR A 389 21.59 6.52 -4.17
CA THR A 389 21.25 5.22 -3.58
C THR A 389 21.32 4.11 -4.62
N GLN A 390 22.02 3.03 -4.31
CA GLN A 390 22.25 1.90 -5.20
C GLN A 390 21.86 0.59 -4.51
N PHE A 391 21.43 -0.41 -5.29
CA PHE A 391 21.07 -1.74 -4.78
C PHE A 391 22.30 -2.62 -4.55
N ALA A 392 22.31 -3.33 -3.42
CA ALA A 392 23.25 -4.41 -3.18
C ALA A 392 22.67 -5.44 -2.19
N GLY A 393 23.01 -6.71 -2.40
CA GLY A 393 23.03 -7.68 -1.32
C GLY A 393 24.31 -7.43 -0.52
N ARG A 394 24.18 -7.07 0.75
CA ARG A 394 25.29 -6.73 1.63
C ARG A 394 25.48 -7.83 2.67
N ASP A 395 26.73 -8.18 2.96
CA ASP A 395 27.01 -9.13 4.02
C ASP A 395 26.50 -8.55 5.36
N ALA A 396 25.65 -9.32 6.04
CA ALA A 396 25.04 -9.00 7.31
C ALA A 396 24.86 -10.30 8.08
N ALA A 397 25.59 -10.47 9.17
CA ALA A 397 25.47 -11.64 10.02
C ALA A 397 24.00 -11.92 10.40
N PHE A 398 23.66 -13.18 10.61
CA PHE A 398 22.37 -13.50 11.19
C PHE A 398 22.31 -12.99 12.63
N VAL A 399 21.22 -12.37 13.01
CA VAL A 399 20.95 -12.02 14.41
C VAL A 399 20.37 -13.23 15.14
N ASP A 400 20.54 -13.30 16.45
CA ASP A 400 20.13 -14.46 17.27
C ASP A 400 18.66 -14.84 17.14
N GLN A 401 17.80 -13.85 16.86
CA GLN A 401 16.35 -14.05 16.69
C GLN A 401 15.95 -14.53 15.29
N GLU A 402 16.87 -14.57 14.31
CA GLU A 402 16.54 -15.06 12.97
C GLU A 402 16.47 -16.58 12.95
N ASN A 403 15.34 -17.10 12.49
CA ASN A 403 15.08 -18.53 12.45
C ASN A 403 15.74 -19.18 11.22
N GLN A 404 16.67 -20.10 11.47
CA GLN A 404 17.43 -20.82 10.45
C GLN A 404 17.00 -22.29 10.28
N ASN A 405 15.96 -22.75 10.97
CA ASN A 405 15.59 -24.17 11.06
C ASN A 405 15.27 -24.82 9.70
N SER A 406 14.74 -24.07 8.75
CA SER A 406 14.35 -24.58 7.43
C SER A 406 15.44 -24.44 6.36
N PHE A 407 16.64 -23.98 6.70
CA PHE A 407 17.70 -23.70 5.71
C PHE A 407 18.13 -24.95 4.94
N SER A 408 18.43 -26.05 5.63
CA SER A 408 18.88 -27.29 5.00
C SER A 408 17.81 -27.89 4.07
N ILE A 409 16.54 -27.79 4.46
CA ILE A 409 15.40 -28.29 3.67
C ILE A 409 15.21 -27.45 2.41
N SER A 410 15.24 -26.12 2.54
CA SER A 410 15.17 -25.22 1.40
C SER A 410 16.31 -25.43 0.41
N ASP A 411 17.53 -25.51 0.90
CA ASP A 411 18.70 -25.79 0.07
C ASP A 411 18.60 -27.13 -0.65
N ALA A 412 18.15 -28.17 0.04
CA ALA A 412 17.96 -29.48 -0.55
C ALA A 412 16.95 -29.46 -1.70
N TRP A 413 15.80 -28.79 -1.50
CA TRP A 413 14.79 -28.63 -2.54
C TRP A 413 15.33 -27.87 -3.76
N VAL A 414 15.96 -26.71 -3.55
CA VAL A 414 16.53 -25.90 -4.66
C VAL A 414 17.58 -26.70 -5.43
N LYS A 415 18.47 -27.44 -4.72
CA LYS A 415 19.48 -28.29 -5.34
C LYS A 415 18.85 -29.44 -6.13
N ALA A 416 17.80 -30.08 -5.60
CA ALA A 416 17.07 -31.14 -6.31
C ALA A 416 16.40 -30.58 -7.60
N LYS A 417 15.77 -29.41 -7.53
CA LYS A 417 15.18 -28.73 -8.68
C LYS A 417 16.23 -28.40 -9.74
N MET A 418 17.34 -27.81 -9.33
CA MET A 418 18.46 -27.53 -10.24
C MET A 418 19.01 -28.79 -10.88
N LYS A 419 19.15 -29.88 -10.12
CA LYS A 419 19.63 -31.17 -10.62
C LYS A 419 18.66 -31.73 -11.68
N ALA A 420 17.35 -31.64 -11.47
CA ALA A 420 16.35 -32.04 -12.46
C ALA A 420 16.55 -31.31 -13.79
N TYR A 421 16.72 -30.00 -13.77
CA TYR A 421 17.01 -29.20 -14.96
C TYR A 421 18.38 -29.53 -15.59
N GLN A 422 19.43 -29.71 -14.79
CA GLN A 422 20.76 -30.11 -15.30
C GLN A 422 20.71 -31.46 -16.02
N ASN A 423 19.94 -32.42 -15.50
CA ASN A 423 19.77 -33.73 -16.17
C ASN A 423 19.08 -33.56 -17.53
N GLN A 424 18.05 -32.73 -17.64
CA GLN A 424 17.38 -32.39 -18.92
C GLN A 424 18.34 -31.68 -19.87
N GLN A 425 19.17 -30.73 -19.36
CA GLN A 425 20.20 -30.06 -20.15
C GLN A 425 21.20 -31.07 -20.75
N THR A 426 21.70 -31.99 -19.92
CA THR A 426 22.64 -33.01 -20.35
C THR A 426 22.05 -33.89 -21.45
N ALA A 427 20.77 -34.29 -21.31
CA ALA A 427 20.09 -35.11 -22.33
C ALA A 427 20.02 -34.38 -23.70
N LEU A 428 19.74 -33.05 -23.70
CA LEU A 428 19.74 -32.24 -24.92
C LEU A 428 21.15 -32.07 -25.50
N GLU A 429 22.16 -31.85 -24.66
CA GLU A 429 23.57 -31.80 -25.10
C GLU A 429 24.04 -33.11 -25.73
N ASP A 430 23.63 -34.25 -25.18
CA ASP A 430 23.94 -35.55 -25.75
C ASP A 430 23.20 -35.83 -27.06
N LYS A 431 21.98 -35.27 -27.23
CA LYS A 431 21.27 -35.26 -28.53
C LYS A 431 22.09 -34.47 -29.58
N VAL A 432 22.58 -33.28 -29.24
CA VAL A 432 23.48 -32.48 -30.08
C VAL A 432 24.75 -33.25 -30.45
N LYS A 433 25.41 -33.85 -29.46
CA LYS A 433 26.66 -34.65 -29.71
C LYS A 433 26.42 -35.81 -30.65
N ARG A 434 25.28 -36.52 -30.51
CA ARG A 434 24.90 -37.63 -31.39
C ARG A 434 24.61 -37.12 -32.82
N ALA A 435 23.83 -36.07 -33.00
CA ALA A 435 23.55 -35.45 -34.31
C ALA A 435 24.84 -35.03 -35.00
N ARG A 436 25.77 -34.37 -34.33
CA ARG A 436 27.09 -33.98 -34.89
C ARG A 436 27.98 -35.16 -35.31
N LYS A 437 27.87 -36.31 -34.64
CA LYS A 437 28.60 -37.54 -35.04
C LYS A 437 28.00 -38.18 -36.32
N GLN A 438 26.70 -38.06 -36.51
CA GLN A 438 26.02 -38.62 -37.70
C GLN A 438 26.21 -37.74 -38.94
N GLU A 439 26.44 -36.40 -38.76
CA GLU A 439 26.63 -35.43 -39.83
C GLU A 439 28.08 -35.34 -40.39
N SER A 440 29.00 -36.22 -40.00
CA SER A 440 30.39 -36.24 -40.49
C SER A 440 30.53 -36.50 -41.99
N GLY A 441 29.54 -36.15 -42.81
CA GLY A 441 29.56 -36.30 -44.28
C GLY A 441 28.55 -35.45 -45.03
N ALA A 442 27.71 -34.63 -44.43
CA ALA A 442 26.69 -33.81 -45.12
C ALA A 442 26.79 -32.33 -44.72
N ALA A 443 26.34 -31.44 -45.59
CA ALA A 443 26.37 -29.99 -45.42
C ALA A 443 25.82 -29.52 -44.07
N LYS A 444 26.53 -28.53 -43.50
CA LYS A 444 26.15 -27.84 -42.24
C LYS A 444 24.66 -27.46 -42.27
N VAL A 445 23.82 -28.24 -41.60
CA VAL A 445 22.47 -27.86 -41.29
C VAL A 445 22.54 -26.88 -40.10
N GLY A 446 21.94 -25.71 -40.25
CA GLY A 446 22.08 -24.59 -39.33
C GLY A 446 21.40 -24.84 -38.03
N ASN A 447 21.45 -25.38 -37.09
CA ASN A 447 20.89 -25.48 -35.74
C ASN A 447 21.56 -26.50 -34.82
N ASN A 448 22.82 -26.82 -34.99
CA ASN A 448 23.56 -27.72 -34.09
C ASN A 448 22.87 -29.08 -33.81
N GLY A 449 21.92 -29.53 -34.63
CA GLY A 449 21.16 -30.76 -34.46
C GLY A 449 20.01 -30.67 -33.44
N LEU A 450 19.58 -29.47 -33.10
CA LEU A 450 18.40 -29.17 -32.29
C LEU A 450 17.27 -28.72 -33.22
N ASP A 451 16.08 -29.25 -32.98
CA ASP A 451 14.85 -28.68 -33.57
C ASP A 451 14.40 -27.44 -32.78
N PRO A 452 13.42 -26.66 -33.27
CA PRO A 452 12.94 -25.46 -32.56
C PRO A 452 12.41 -25.74 -31.16
N GLY A 453 11.83 -26.91 -30.92
CA GLY A 453 11.35 -27.33 -29.60
C GLY A 453 12.48 -27.61 -28.61
N ASP A 454 13.56 -28.25 -29.10
CA ASP A 454 14.78 -28.47 -28.33
C ASP A 454 15.46 -27.14 -27.93
N GLU A 455 15.51 -26.17 -28.86
CA GLU A 455 16.05 -24.85 -28.58
C GLU A 455 15.22 -24.11 -27.51
N ALA A 456 13.90 -24.18 -27.60
CA ALA A 456 13.00 -23.62 -26.62
C ALA A 456 13.14 -24.28 -25.25
N SER A 457 13.25 -25.62 -25.23
CA SER A 457 13.53 -26.40 -24.02
C SER A 457 14.85 -26.02 -23.38
N LEU A 458 15.91 -25.85 -24.14
CA LEU A 458 17.22 -25.45 -23.64
C LEU A 458 17.18 -24.03 -23.06
N ALA A 459 16.50 -23.10 -23.73
CA ALA A 459 16.32 -21.74 -23.24
C ALA A 459 15.56 -21.74 -21.90
N ARG A 460 14.46 -22.49 -21.79
CA ARG A 460 13.69 -22.71 -20.57
C ARG A 460 14.56 -23.26 -19.43
N ILE A 461 15.28 -24.34 -19.69
CA ILE A 461 16.15 -25.02 -18.72
C ILE A 461 17.21 -24.05 -18.18
N ASN A 462 17.94 -23.36 -19.06
CA ASN A 462 18.98 -22.41 -18.67
C ASN A 462 18.41 -21.29 -17.81
N LYS A 463 17.23 -20.79 -18.17
CA LYS A 463 16.55 -19.73 -17.43
C LYS A 463 16.14 -20.17 -16.03
N ASN A 464 15.57 -21.37 -15.91
CA ASN A 464 15.15 -21.90 -14.61
C ASN A 464 16.36 -22.29 -13.72
N ILE A 465 17.43 -22.84 -14.26
CA ILE A 465 18.68 -23.03 -13.50
C ILE A 465 19.19 -21.71 -12.92
N MET A 466 19.16 -20.63 -13.72
CA MET A 466 19.56 -19.30 -13.27
C MET A 466 18.64 -18.77 -12.17
N ARG A 467 17.32 -18.92 -12.30
CA ARG A 467 16.33 -18.52 -11.27
C ARG A 467 16.60 -19.24 -9.95
N HIS A 468 16.68 -20.56 -9.97
CA HIS A 468 16.94 -21.36 -8.76
C HIS A 468 18.32 -21.11 -8.15
N ARG A 469 19.32 -20.75 -8.95
CA ARG A 469 20.63 -20.33 -8.41
C ARG A 469 20.53 -19.11 -7.51
N LEU A 470 19.67 -18.16 -7.84
CA LEU A 470 19.40 -17.01 -6.96
C LEU A 470 18.75 -17.42 -5.67
N GLU A 471 17.86 -18.41 -5.70
CA GLU A 471 17.18 -18.91 -4.49
C GLU A 471 18.13 -19.56 -3.48
N LEU A 472 19.26 -20.11 -3.90
CA LEU A 472 20.32 -20.64 -2.99
C LEU A 472 20.93 -19.55 -2.10
N GLU A 473 20.78 -18.26 -2.46
CA GLU A 473 21.25 -17.16 -1.62
C GLU A 473 20.32 -16.90 -0.41
N ARG A 474 19.14 -17.54 -0.36
CA ARG A 474 18.13 -17.37 0.69
C ARG A 474 18.65 -17.73 2.08
N THR A 475 19.57 -18.66 2.15
CA THR A 475 20.19 -19.17 3.38
C THR A 475 21.55 -18.56 3.69
N LEU A 476 21.96 -17.54 2.95
CA LEU A 476 23.23 -16.84 3.18
C LEU A 476 23.01 -15.59 4.07
N PRO A 477 24.03 -15.20 4.88
CA PRO A 477 23.96 -14.03 5.77
C PRO A 477 24.08 -12.73 4.97
N ILE A 478 23.06 -12.45 4.17
CA ILE A 478 23.01 -11.32 3.25
C ILE A 478 21.75 -10.49 3.52
N ALA A 479 21.89 -9.18 3.70
CA ALA A 479 20.78 -8.25 3.71
C ALA A 479 20.38 -7.83 2.27
N PHE A 480 19.09 -7.82 1.99
CA PHE A 480 18.52 -7.22 0.78
C PHE A 480 18.52 -5.70 0.93
N ALA A 481 19.69 -5.07 0.75
CA ALA A 481 19.98 -3.72 1.20
C ALA A 481 20.37 -2.77 0.07
N VAL A 482 20.70 -1.54 0.44
CA VAL A 482 21.22 -0.49 -0.44
C VAL A 482 22.61 -0.04 0.02
N TYR A 483 23.25 0.79 -0.80
CA TYR A 483 24.45 1.56 -0.45
C TYR A 483 24.45 2.91 -1.14
N THR A 484 25.23 3.83 -0.64
CA THR A 484 25.43 5.15 -1.24
C THR A 484 26.63 5.16 -2.18
N GLY A 485 26.42 5.49 -3.45
CA GLY A 485 27.48 5.46 -4.48
C GLY A 485 27.00 5.97 -5.84
N THR A 486 27.90 5.88 -6.85
CA THR A 486 27.58 6.20 -8.25
C THR A 486 26.74 5.11 -8.90
N THR A 487 25.91 5.51 -9.85
CA THR A 487 25.09 4.59 -10.65
C THR A 487 25.95 3.86 -11.69
N ILE A 488 25.95 2.54 -11.60
CA ILE A 488 26.63 1.65 -12.53
C ILE A 488 25.61 1.10 -13.51
N THR A 489 25.75 1.44 -14.80
CA THR A 489 24.87 0.89 -15.86
C THR A 489 25.02 -0.62 -15.96
N ARG A 490 23.89 -1.32 -15.96
CA ARG A 490 23.80 -2.78 -16.06
C ARG A 490 22.90 -3.17 -17.21
N LYS A 491 23.30 -4.21 -17.94
CA LYS A 491 22.50 -4.71 -19.09
C LYS A 491 21.52 -5.79 -18.68
N ASN A 492 21.96 -6.69 -17.80
CA ASN A 492 21.12 -7.78 -17.30
C ASN A 492 21.56 -8.13 -15.88
N ILE A 493 20.63 -8.40 -15.01
CA ILE A 493 20.89 -8.72 -13.61
C ILE A 493 20.37 -10.11 -13.33
N ASN A 494 21.19 -11.09 -13.55
CA ASN A 494 20.95 -12.52 -13.33
C ASN A 494 21.75 -13.10 -12.15
N SER A 495 22.34 -12.22 -11.37
CA SER A 495 23.10 -12.56 -10.18
C SER A 495 22.95 -11.48 -9.13
N ARG A 496 23.32 -11.80 -7.89
CA ARG A 496 23.32 -10.83 -6.79
C ARG A 496 24.09 -9.57 -7.14
N LEU A 497 23.46 -8.42 -6.92
CA LEU A 497 24.12 -7.13 -6.96
C LEU A 497 25.00 -6.99 -5.72
N LYS A 498 26.30 -6.77 -5.92
CA LYS A 498 27.27 -6.54 -4.84
C LYS A 498 27.67 -5.07 -4.79
N MET A 499 27.85 -4.55 -3.58
CA MET A 499 28.46 -3.24 -3.40
C MET A 499 29.90 -3.29 -3.88
N PRO A 500 30.35 -2.35 -4.75
CA PRO A 500 31.74 -2.30 -5.16
C PRO A 500 32.64 -1.86 -4.01
N ALA A 501 33.89 -2.34 -3.98
CA ALA A 501 34.88 -1.95 -2.96
C ALA A 501 35.13 -0.42 -2.90
N LYS A 502 34.94 0.27 -4.04
CA LYS A 502 34.98 1.73 -4.12
C LYS A 502 33.65 2.24 -4.68
N PRO A 503 32.65 2.54 -3.85
CA PRO A 503 31.31 2.93 -4.30
C PRO A 503 31.27 4.15 -5.21
N TRP A 504 32.26 5.02 -5.12
CA TRP A 504 32.41 6.24 -5.89
C TRP A 504 33.44 6.14 -7.02
N GLY A 505 33.99 4.95 -7.26
CA GLY A 505 35.12 4.77 -8.18
C GLY A 505 34.74 4.54 -9.64
N LYS A 506 33.57 3.95 -9.90
CA LYS A 506 33.08 3.64 -11.26
C LYS A 506 31.60 4.03 -11.36
N GLY A 507 31.17 4.35 -12.57
CA GLY A 507 29.78 4.75 -12.83
C GLY A 507 29.61 6.26 -12.95
N VAL A 508 28.38 6.70 -13.01
CA VAL A 508 28.00 8.10 -13.21
C VAL A 508 27.31 8.63 -11.95
N LEU A 509 27.71 9.81 -11.51
CA LEU A 509 26.89 10.57 -10.56
C LEU A 509 25.78 11.23 -11.37
N GLU A 510 24.54 10.85 -11.08
CA GLU A 510 23.37 11.43 -11.73
C GLU A 510 23.27 12.92 -11.41
N SER A 511 22.89 13.72 -12.40
CA SER A 511 22.60 15.13 -12.20
C SER A 511 21.18 15.27 -11.68
N ASP A 512 21.06 15.94 -10.54
CA ASP A 512 19.76 16.21 -9.92
C ASP A 512 19.12 17.42 -10.63
N ALA A 513 18.06 17.19 -11.40
CA ALA A 513 17.39 18.25 -12.18
C ALA A 513 15.88 17.98 -12.29
N ILE A 514 15.10 19.00 -12.52
CA ILE A 514 13.69 18.88 -12.92
C ILE A 514 13.63 18.24 -14.30
N LEU A 515 12.76 17.25 -14.48
CA LEU A 515 12.50 16.63 -15.77
C LEU A 515 11.24 17.24 -16.38
N THR A 516 11.36 17.93 -17.50
CA THR A 516 10.20 18.57 -18.16
C THR A 516 9.16 17.52 -18.55
N GLY A 517 7.94 17.65 -18.05
CA GLY A 517 6.87 16.68 -18.26
C GLY A 517 7.19 15.27 -17.74
N GLY A 518 8.13 15.13 -16.81
CA GLY A 518 8.60 13.83 -16.29
C GLY A 518 9.52 13.06 -17.23
N ASN A 519 9.96 13.65 -18.35
CA ASN A 519 10.77 12.99 -19.36
C ASN A 519 12.26 12.99 -18.98
N ILE A 520 12.82 11.80 -18.78
CA ILE A 520 14.23 11.59 -18.38
C ILE A 520 15.26 12.12 -19.42
N TYR A 521 14.83 12.37 -20.64
CA TYR A 521 15.66 12.92 -21.71
C TYR A 521 15.55 14.44 -21.85
N SER A 522 14.71 15.08 -21.01
CA SER A 522 14.48 16.53 -21.04
C SER A 522 14.75 17.18 -19.66
N PRO A 523 15.99 17.07 -19.12
CA PRO A 523 16.36 17.74 -17.88
C PRO A 523 16.35 19.25 -18.08
N SER A 524 15.83 19.99 -17.09
CA SER A 524 15.81 21.45 -17.07
C SER A 524 16.59 22.00 -15.85
N ASP A 525 15.97 22.81 -15.01
CA ASP A 525 16.62 23.45 -13.88
C ASP A 525 17.25 22.44 -12.90
N PRO A 526 18.50 22.66 -12.48
CA PRO A 526 19.14 21.85 -11.46
C PRO A 526 18.43 22.00 -10.11
N VAL A 527 18.41 20.93 -9.34
CA VAL A 527 17.92 20.92 -7.97
C VAL A 527 18.99 20.43 -6.99
N THR A 528 18.79 20.71 -5.73
CA THR A 528 19.59 20.13 -4.63
C THR A 528 18.69 19.25 -3.77
N PRO A 529 19.23 18.20 -3.12
CA PRO A 529 18.46 17.38 -2.19
C PRO A 529 17.69 18.21 -1.19
N GLY A 530 16.48 17.81 -0.88
CA GLY A 530 15.60 18.54 0.02
C GLY A 530 14.29 17.79 0.25
N ALA A 531 13.35 18.43 0.91
CA ALA A 531 12.04 17.89 1.19
C ALA A 531 10.92 18.89 0.81
N LEU A 532 9.70 18.66 1.28
CA LEU A 532 8.52 19.47 0.94
C LEU A 532 8.55 20.82 1.66
N THR A 533 8.76 21.90 0.91
CA THR A 533 8.90 23.25 1.48
C THR A 533 7.61 23.78 2.12
N ALA A 534 6.45 23.31 1.66
CA ALA A 534 5.17 23.63 2.30
C ALA A 534 5.08 23.13 3.74
N VAL A 535 5.61 21.93 4.03
CA VAL A 535 5.68 21.37 5.37
C VAL A 535 6.55 22.24 6.28
N GLU A 536 7.68 22.70 5.77
CA GLU A 536 8.59 23.57 6.51
C GLU A 536 7.93 24.93 6.82
N SER A 537 7.32 25.54 5.81
CA SER A 537 6.76 26.88 5.95
C SER A 537 5.49 26.95 6.80
N LEU A 538 4.56 26.03 6.60
CA LEU A 538 3.29 25.96 7.34
C LEU A 538 3.45 25.33 8.72
N GLY A 539 4.34 24.31 8.83
CA GLY A 539 4.66 23.62 10.08
C GLY A 539 5.56 24.40 11.04
N ASN A 540 6.03 25.59 10.65
CA ASN A 540 7.03 26.37 11.42
C ASN A 540 8.28 25.56 11.76
N MET A 541 8.71 24.71 10.83
CA MET A 541 9.85 23.82 11.02
C MET A 541 11.12 24.45 10.41
N THR A 542 12.12 24.64 11.25
CA THR A 542 13.46 25.03 10.79
C THR A 542 14.25 23.75 10.54
N THR A 543 14.68 23.55 9.31
CA THR A 543 15.46 22.36 8.92
C THR A 543 16.91 22.66 8.68
N LYS A 544 17.76 21.70 8.99
CA LYS A 544 19.16 21.72 8.55
C LYS A 544 19.21 21.60 7.02
N ALA A 545 20.13 22.30 6.39
CA ALA A 545 20.32 22.17 4.94
C ALA A 545 20.71 20.72 4.60
N PHE A 546 20.05 20.17 3.61
CA PHE A 546 20.40 18.84 3.10
C PHE A 546 21.82 18.83 2.53
N PRO A 547 22.59 17.74 2.75
CA PRO A 547 23.91 17.62 2.20
C PRO A 547 23.91 17.70 0.67
N LYS A 548 24.70 18.63 0.11
CA LYS A 548 24.93 18.71 -1.35
C LYS A 548 25.97 17.68 -1.81
N GLY A 549 26.70 17.09 -0.88
CA GLY A 549 27.74 16.11 -1.10
C GLY A 549 27.20 14.72 -1.45
N LYS A 550 28.13 13.76 -1.46
CA LYS A 550 27.87 12.38 -1.92
C LYS A 550 27.22 11.46 -0.89
N GLY A 551 27.16 11.81 0.38
CA GLY A 551 26.65 10.96 1.44
C GLY A 551 25.64 11.66 2.37
N ASN A 552 25.00 10.86 3.23
CA ASN A 552 24.08 11.29 4.29
C ASN A 552 22.83 12.05 3.80
N ARG A 553 22.47 11.90 2.53
CA ARG A 553 21.28 12.54 1.98
C ARG A 553 20.01 11.88 2.55
N ARG A 554 20.00 10.54 2.63
CA ARG A 554 18.88 9.78 3.18
C ARG A 554 18.77 9.96 4.69
N LEU A 555 19.89 10.04 5.41
CA LEU A 555 19.90 10.35 6.82
C LEU A 555 19.28 11.72 7.12
N ALA A 556 19.64 12.74 6.33
CA ALA A 556 19.04 14.06 6.48
C ALA A 556 17.53 14.06 6.21
N LEU A 557 17.05 13.27 5.24
CA LEU A 557 15.61 13.09 4.98
C LEU A 557 14.93 12.35 6.13
N ALA A 558 15.55 11.29 6.64
CA ALA A 558 15.03 10.53 7.77
C ALA A 558 14.91 11.40 9.04
N GLU A 559 15.92 12.22 9.34
CA GLU A 559 15.88 13.21 10.43
C GLU A 559 14.80 14.27 10.20
N TRP A 560 14.58 14.70 8.96
CA TRP A 560 13.53 15.63 8.60
C TRP A 560 12.14 15.03 8.79
N ILE A 561 11.92 13.79 8.36
CA ILE A 561 10.66 13.07 8.54
C ILE A 561 10.35 12.86 10.02
N THR A 562 11.34 12.46 10.82
CA THR A 562 11.17 12.15 12.25
C THR A 562 11.32 13.35 13.18
N ASN A 563 11.41 14.55 12.62
CA ASN A 563 11.44 15.77 13.42
C ASN A 563 10.10 15.94 14.16
N GLU A 564 10.15 16.20 15.47
CA GLU A 564 8.94 16.38 16.30
C GLU A 564 8.05 17.54 15.85
N LYS A 565 8.62 18.51 15.12
CA LYS A 565 7.85 19.61 14.50
C LYS A 565 7.28 19.25 13.13
N ASN A 566 7.60 18.08 12.57
CA ASN A 566 6.96 17.64 11.35
C ASN A 566 5.51 17.25 11.65
N PRO A 567 4.51 17.98 11.15
CA PRO A 567 3.12 17.76 11.53
C PRO A 567 2.53 16.48 10.94
N LEU A 568 3.21 15.86 9.97
CA LEU A 568 2.67 14.73 9.21
C LEU A 568 2.97 13.38 9.84
N THR A 569 4.21 13.12 10.19
CA THR A 569 4.70 11.75 10.49
C THR A 569 3.96 11.09 11.65
N ALA A 570 3.80 11.78 12.78
CA ALA A 570 3.06 11.24 13.91
C ALA A 570 1.56 11.06 13.58
N ARG A 571 0.93 12.05 12.93
CA ARG A 571 -0.48 11.96 12.49
C ARG A 571 -0.72 10.75 11.56
N VAL A 572 0.19 10.52 10.62
CA VAL A 572 0.08 9.41 9.66
C VAL A 572 0.13 8.06 10.38
N MET A 573 1.08 7.86 11.29
CA MET A 573 1.19 6.58 12.00
C MET A 573 0.03 6.37 12.97
N VAL A 574 -0.36 7.39 13.72
CA VAL A 574 -1.54 7.34 14.60
C VAL A 574 -2.80 7.00 13.82
N ASN A 575 -3.01 7.65 12.68
CA ASN A 575 -4.17 7.39 11.82
C ASN A 575 -4.20 5.96 11.28
N ARG A 576 -3.02 5.39 10.93
CA ARG A 576 -2.93 3.97 10.52
C ARG A 576 -3.25 3.03 11.67
N LEU A 577 -2.65 3.22 12.84
CA LEU A 577 -2.94 2.39 14.02
C LEU A 577 -4.43 2.45 14.37
N TRP A 578 -5.01 3.64 14.33
CA TRP A 578 -6.45 3.79 14.50
C TRP A 578 -7.26 2.99 13.45
N SER A 579 -6.86 3.08 12.18
CA SER A 579 -7.55 2.36 11.11
C SER A 579 -7.41 0.84 11.22
N TRP A 580 -6.30 0.34 11.74
CA TRP A 580 -6.10 -1.09 11.95
C TRP A 580 -7.00 -1.64 13.05
N HIS A 581 -7.35 -0.82 14.06
CA HIS A 581 -8.28 -1.19 15.11
C HIS A 581 -9.75 -1.03 14.74
N PHE A 582 -10.10 0.08 14.10
CA PHE A 582 -11.50 0.44 13.81
C PHE A 582 -11.92 0.14 12.35
N GLY A 583 -11.02 -0.39 11.51
CA GLY A 583 -11.29 -0.63 10.10
C GLY A 583 -11.27 0.64 9.23
N GLN A 584 -11.22 1.82 9.85
CA GLN A 584 -11.26 3.12 9.20
C GLN A 584 -10.45 4.14 10.00
N GLY A 585 -9.65 4.96 9.31
CA GLY A 585 -8.87 6.03 9.93
C GLY A 585 -9.72 7.20 10.43
N LEU A 586 -9.19 7.99 11.35
CA LEU A 586 -9.75 9.30 11.69
C LEU A 586 -9.78 10.21 10.45
N ALA A 587 -8.72 10.21 9.64
CA ALA A 587 -8.70 10.67 8.26
C ALA A 587 -8.85 9.45 7.34
N GLY A 588 -9.85 9.46 6.46
CA GLY A 588 -10.30 8.27 5.73
C GLY A 588 -9.29 7.70 4.72
N ASN A 589 -8.34 8.53 4.25
CA ASN A 589 -7.26 8.14 3.33
C ASN A 589 -5.90 8.21 4.04
N PRO A 590 -5.39 7.13 4.65
CA PRO A 590 -4.15 7.14 5.44
C PRO A 590 -2.89 7.56 4.69
N SER A 591 -2.85 7.41 3.37
CA SER A 591 -1.72 7.84 2.51
C SER A 591 -1.99 9.11 1.71
N ASN A 592 -3.14 9.80 1.97
CA ASN A 592 -3.49 11.06 1.32
C ASN A 592 -4.13 12.06 2.29
N PHE A 593 -3.30 12.84 2.95
CA PHE A 593 -3.69 13.96 3.83
C PHE A 593 -3.79 15.29 3.08
N GLY A 594 -3.61 15.26 1.76
CA GLY A 594 -3.76 16.43 0.89
C GLY A 594 -5.20 16.85 0.69
N SER A 595 -5.38 17.87 -0.14
CA SER A 595 -6.69 18.53 -0.39
C SER A 595 -7.76 17.59 -0.97
N THR A 596 -7.36 16.50 -1.63
CA THR A 596 -8.26 15.51 -2.22
C THR A 596 -8.56 14.34 -1.28
N GLY A 597 -7.83 14.21 -0.18
CA GLY A 597 -8.08 13.21 0.85
C GLY A 597 -9.27 13.57 1.73
N GLU A 598 -9.84 12.56 2.39
CA GLU A 598 -10.90 12.77 3.37
C GLU A 598 -10.34 13.47 4.62
N ARG A 599 -11.02 14.51 5.05
CA ARG A 599 -10.65 15.24 6.28
C ARG A 599 -10.86 14.39 7.51
N PRO A 600 -10.08 14.60 8.57
CA PRO A 600 -10.28 13.88 9.81
C PRO A 600 -11.66 14.21 10.41
N THR A 601 -12.37 13.16 10.82
CA THR A 601 -13.67 13.26 11.50
C THR A 601 -13.53 13.87 12.89
N HIS A 602 -12.38 13.61 13.54
CA HIS A 602 -12.01 14.10 14.87
C HIS A 602 -10.61 14.71 14.84
N PRO A 603 -10.42 15.91 14.23
CA PRO A 603 -9.10 16.49 14.06
C PRO A 603 -8.37 16.72 15.39
N ALA A 604 -9.08 17.20 16.42
CA ALA A 604 -8.53 17.42 17.74
C ALA A 604 -8.04 16.12 18.43
N LEU A 605 -8.74 15.01 18.23
CA LEU A 605 -8.31 13.69 18.70
C LEU A 605 -7.04 13.23 17.97
N LEU A 606 -7.00 13.41 16.64
CA LEU A 606 -5.83 13.03 15.85
C LEU A 606 -4.59 13.80 16.30
N ASP A 607 -4.71 15.10 16.51
CA ASP A 607 -3.60 15.95 16.98
C ASP A 607 -3.16 15.57 18.40
N TYR A 608 -4.11 15.38 19.29
CA TYR A 608 -3.81 14.92 20.65
C TYR A 608 -3.06 13.59 20.67
N LEU A 609 -3.55 12.61 19.91
CA LEU A 609 -2.92 11.29 19.85
C LEU A 609 -1.54 11.34 19.18
N ALA A 610 -1.35 12.20 18.17
CA ALA A 610 -0.06 12.40 17.51
C ALA A 610 0.97 13.01 18.50
N GLN A 611 0.57 14.04 19.26
CA GLN A 611 1.44 14.62 20.30
C GLN A 611 1.71 13.61 21.42
N TRP A 612 0.68 12.94 21.92
CA TRP A 612 0.81 11.91 22.96
C TRP A 612 1.74 10.77 22.52
N PHE A 613 1.63 10.33 21.28
CA PHE A 613 2.50 9.27 20.73
C PHE A 613 3.97 9.67 20.75
N MET A 614 4.29 10.90 20.37
CA MET A 614 5.65 11.44 20.45
C MET A 614 6.12 11.54 21.90
N ASP A 615 5.29 12.08 22.79
CA ASP A 615 5.61 12.27 24.22
C ASP A 615 5.82 10.92 24.95
N GLN A 616 5.18 9.85 24.46
CA GLN A 616 5.37 8.49 24.97
C GLN A 616 6.56 7.75 24.34
N GLY A 617 7.44 8.45 23.64
CA GLY A 617 8.64 7.90 23.03
C GLY A 617 8.35 7.11 21.76
N TRP A 618 7.30 7.49 21.01
CA TRP A 618 6.92 6.86 19.76
C TRP A 618 6.56 5.37 19.90
N SER A 619 6.06 4.97 21.07
CA SER A 619 5.71 3.57 21.40
C SER A 619 4.38 3.17 20.78
N VAL A 620 4.43 2.19 19.88
CA VAL A 620 3.24 1.61 19.24
C VAL A 620 2.41 0.82 20.27
N LYS A 621 3.06 0.07 21.16
CA LYS A 621 2.37 -0.70 22.19
C LYS A 621 1.60 0.18 23.16
N LYS A 622 2.17 1.30 23.58
CA LYS A 622 1.47 2.24 24.47
C LYS A 622 0.25 2.85 23.78
N LEU A 623 0.36 3.21 22.49
CA LEU A 623 -0.77 3.77 21.76
C LEU A 623 -1.89 2.72 21.57
N ASN A 624 -1.54 1.47 21.27
CA ASN A 624 -2.50 0.38 21.20
C ASN A 624 -3.21 0.19 22.55
N ALA A 625 -2.46 0.16 23.66
CA ALA A 625 -3.04 0.05 25.01
C ALA A 625 -4.03 1.20 25.29
N LEU A 626 -3.67 2.43 24.91
CA LEU A 626 -4.56 3.59 25.06
C LEU A 626 -5.86 3.43 24.23
N ILE A 627 -5.76 2.98 22.99
CA ILE A 627 -6.94 2.78 22.14
C ILE A 627 -7.85 1.69 22.73
N LEU A 628 -7.29 0.54 23.12
CA LEU A 628 -8.06 -0.59 23.64
C LEU A 628 -8.74 -0.27 24.97
N SER A 629 -8.12 0.53 25.83
CA SER A 629 -8.69 0.95 27.12
C SER A 629 -9.87 1.92 26.97
N SER A 630 -10.09 2.51 25.78
CA SER A 630 -11.20 3.43 25.54
C SER A 630 -12.56 2.72 25.53
N LYS A 631 -13.59 3.40 26.03
CA LYS A 631 -14.98 2.95 25.88
C LYS A 631 -15.37 2.84 24.41
N ALA A 632 -14.84 3.72 23.57
CA ALA A 632 -15.10 3.73 22.12
C ALA A 632 -14.76 2.38 21.47
N TYR A 633 -13.59 1.80 21.81
CA TYR A 633 -13.20 0.48 21.33
C TYR A 633 -14.04 -0.65 21.92
N GLN A 634 -14.46 -0.50 23.18
CA GLN A 634 -15.21 -1.52 23.94
C GLN A 634 -16.73 -1.48 23.69
N ARG A 635 -17.24 -0.52 22.90
CA ARG A 635 -18.67 -0.43 22.57
C ARG A 635 -19.14 -1.65 21.80
N SER A 636 -20.43 -2.02 22.01
CA SER A 636 -21.11 -3.02 21.18
C SER A 636 -21.21 -2.54 19.72
N SER A 637 -21.19 -3.47 18.79
CA SER A 637 -21.52 -3.22 17.38
C SER A 637 -23.00 -2.93 17.14
N ARG A 638 -23.85 -3.18 18.14
CA ARG A 638 -25.32 -3.04 18.06
C ARG A 638 -25.77 -1.80 18.83
N HIS A 639 -26.30 -0.81 18.09
CA HIS A 639 -26.86 0.38 18.72
C HIS A 639 -28.33 0.14 19.11
N PRO A 640 -28.74 0.46 20.35
CA PRO A 640 -30.12 0.30 20.76
C PRO A 640 -31.14 1.10 19.93
N GLN A 641 -30.69 2.25 19.41
CA GLN A 641 -31.46 3.16 18.57
C GLN A 641 -30.85 3.22 17.14
N LEU A 642 -30.80 2.08 16.46
CA LEU A 642 -30.14 1.93 15.17
C LEU A 642 -30.65 2.93 14.10
N MET A 643 -31.95 3.20 14.05
CA MET A 643 -32.53 4.13 13.08
C MET A 643 -32.08 5.56 13.32
N GLU A 644 -31.97 5.97 14.58
CA GLU A 644 -31.45 7.29 14.97
C GLU A 644 -29.97 7.42 14.62
N GLN A 645 -29.17 6.40 14.93
CA GLN A 645 -27.76 6.36 14.56
C GLN A 645 -27.58 6.49 13.06
N ARG A 646 -28.30 5.71 12.25
CA ARG A 646 -28.21 5.78 10.77
C ARG A 646 -28.64 7.14 10.21
N SER A 647 -29.56 7.82 10.87
CA SER A 647 -29.99 9.16 10.46
C SER A 647 -28.95 10.24 10.77
N LYS A 648 -28.32 10.18 11.94
CA LYS A 648 -27.38 11.19 12.43
C LYS A 648 -25.93 10.94 12.01
N ASP A 649 -25.57 9.68 11.84
CA ASP A 649 -24.24 9.23 11.45
C ASP A 649 -24.33 8.09 10.42
N PRO A 650 -24.76 8.36 9.18
CA PRO A 650 -24.99 7.36 8.15
C PRO A 650 -23.69 6.62 7.75
N LYS A 651 -22.55 7.26 7.90
CA LYS A 651 -21.23 6.67 7.62
C LYS A 651 -20.57 6.03 8.83
N GLN A 652 -21.19 6.11 10.00
CA GLN A 652 -20.68 5.62 11.28
C GLN A 652 -19.29 6.17 11.66
N HIS A 653 -19.04 7.44 11.31
CA HIS A 653 -17.76 8.11 11.54
C HIS A 653 -17.64 8.71 12.95
N LEU A 654 -18.71 8.68 13.76
CA LEU A 654 -18.72 9.26 15.11
C LEU A 654 -18.39 8.25 16.20
N TYR A 655 -18.14 6.99 15.85
CA TYR A 655 -17.77 5.93 16.78
C TYR A 655 -18.80 5.71 17.91
N ALA A 656 -20.09 5.94 17.64
CA ALA A 656 -21.16 5.64 18.58
C ALA A 656 -21.30 4.13 18.86
N THR A 657 -20.87 3.30 17.92
CA THR A 657 -20.74 1.83 18.00
C THR A 657 -19.35 1.42 17.56
N PHE A 658 -18.94 0.22 17.91
CA PHE A 658 -17.86 -0.46 17.19
C PHE A 658 -18.40 -0.91 15.82
N GLN A 659 -17.62 -0.72 14.75
CA GLN A 659 -18.02 -1.15 13.42
C GLN A 659 -17.63 -2.62 13.19
N PRO A 660 -18.58 -3.53 12.87
CA PRO A 660 -18.23 -4.88 12.50
C PRO A 660 -17.29 -4.87 11.29
N ARG A 661 -16.21 -5.65 11.36
CA ARG A 661 -15.30 -5.83 10.23
C ARG A 661 -15.21 -7.30 9.84
N ARG A 662 -15.09 -7.56 8.55
CA ARG A 662 -14.72 -8.89 8.07
C ARG A 662 -13.26 -9.17 8.42
N LEU A 663 -12.95 -10.42 8.76
CA LEU A 663 -11.58 -10.90 8.85
C LEU A 663 -10.88 -10.73 7.51
N SER A 664 -9.61 -10.36 7.53
CA SER A 664 -8.78 -10.32 6.32
C SER A 664 -8.50 -11.74 5.80
N ALA A 665 -8.03 -11.85 4.57
CA ALA A 665 -7.71 -13.14 3.97
C ALA A 665 -6.79 -14.01 4.84
N GLU A 666 -5.73 -13.39 5.37
CA GLU A 666 -4.78 -14.08 6.24
C GLU A 666 -5.38 -14.43 7.60
N GLU A 667 -6.21 -13.53 8.18
CA GLU A 667 -6.90 -13.82 9.45
C GLU A 667 -7.86 -14.99 9.29
N LEU A 668 -8.57 -15.12 8.15
CA LEU A 668 -9.46 -16.26 7.87
C LEU A 668 -8.69 -17.58 7.80
N ARG A 669 -7.63 -17.62 6.98
CA ARG A 669 -6.80 -18.82 6.84
C ARG A 669 -6.14 -19.19 8.17
N ASP A 670 -5.55 -18.22 8.85
CA ASP A 670 -4.86 -18.43 10.11
C ASP A 670 -5.83 -18.85 11.22
N ALA A 671 -7.07 -18.32 11.24
CA ALA A 671 -8.10 -18.75 12.19
C ALA A 671 -8.53 -20.20 11.97
N MET A 672 -8.68 -20.65 10.73
CA MET A 672 -8.98 -22.05 10.41
C MET A 672 -7.85 -22.99 10.86
N LEU A 673 -6.58 -22.62 10.59
CA LEU A 673 -5.41 -23.38 11.04
C LEU A 673 -5.30 -23.43 12.57
N ALA A 674 -5.59 -22.34 13.27
CA ALA A 674 -5.58 -22.30 14.73
C ALA A 674 -6.69 -23.16 15.32
N SER A 675 -7.92 -23.07 14.78
CA SER A 675 -9.07 -23.83 15.23
C SER A 675 -8.87 -25.34 15.00
N SER A 676 -8.33 -25.74 13.85
CA SER A 676 -8.01 -27.15 13.55
C SER A 676 -6.85 -27.71 14.38
N GLY A 677 -6.01 -26.85 14.95
CA GLY A 677 -4.81 -27.24 15.70
C GLY A 677 -3.61 -27.59 14.81
N GLU A 678 -3.65 -27.27 13.52
CA GLU A 678 -2.59 -27.58 12.56
C GLU A 678 -1.62 -26.44 12.36
N MET A 679 -1.88 -25.27 12.96
CA MET A 679 -0.99 -24.12 12.82
C MET A 679 0.39 -24.42 13.38
N ASN A 680 1.40 -24.28 12.54
CA ASN A 680 2.80 -24.26 12.99
C ASN A 680 3.12 -22.87 13.57
N PRO A 681 3.41 -22.76 14.88
CA PRO A 681 3.68 -21.49 15.56
C PRO A 681 5.08 -20.92 15.31
N GLN A 682 5.87 -21.55 14.45
CA GLN A 682 7.25 -21.14 14.18
C GLN A 682 7.32 -19.71 13.64
N VAL A 683 8.05 -18.84 14.34
CA VAL A 683 8.22 -17.43 13.99
C VAL A 683 9.44 -17.25 13.08
N GLY A 684 9.31 -16.38 12.08
CA GLY A 684 10.43 -15.95 11.24
C GLY A 684 11.01 -17.01 10.31
N GLY A 685 12.12 -16.69 9.67
CA GLY A 685 12.83 -17.54 8.74
C GLY A 685 12.32 -17.48 7.29
N ILE A 686 12.86 -18.35 6.46
CA ILE A 686 12.53 -18.38 5.03
C ILE A 686 11.03 -18.59 4.80
N PRO A 687 10.47 -18.06 3.69
CA PRO A 687 9.07 -18.23 3.36
C PRO A 687 8.67 -19.69 3.22
N ALA A 688 7.46 -20.01 3.68
CA ALA A 688 6.82 -21.30 3.45
C ALA A 688 6.07 -21.31 2.11
N ARG A 689 5.90 -22.48 1.53
CA ARG A 689 5.06 -22.67 0.35
C ARG A 689 3.83 -23.49 0.71
N PRO A 690 2.71 -22.85 1.07
CA PRO A 690 1.45 -23.55 1.31
C PRO A 690 0.96 -24.31 0.09
N ASP A 691 0.02 -25.25 0.29
CA ASP A 691 -0.72 -25.82 -0.82
C ASP A 691 -1.51 -24.73 -1.54
N MET A 692 -1.63 -24.88 -2.83
CA MET A 692 -2.39 -23.97 -3.70
C MET A 692 -3.20 -24.81 -4.67
N ASN A 693 -4.31 -24.27 -5.14
CA ASN A 693 -5.09 -24.93 -6.19
C ASN A 693 -4.19 -25.40 -7.35
N GLU A 694 -4.25 -26.70 -7.69
CA GLU A 694 -3.34 -27.32 -8.66
C GLU A 694 -3.42 -26.69 -10.06
N GLU A 695 -4.61 -26.25 -10.48
CA GLU A 695 -4.79 -25.60 -11.79
C GLU A 695 -3.99 -24.30 -11.86
N VAL A 696 -3.94 -23.55 -10.75
CA VAL A 696 -3.16 -22.32 -10.63
C VAL A 696 -1.68 -22.64 -10.40
N ALA A 697 -1.35 -23.54 -9.47
CA ALA A 697 0.04 -23.93 -9.16
C ALA A 697 0.78 -24.45 -10.41
N PHE A 698 0.10 -25.22 -11.22
CA PHE A 698 0.66 -25.84 -12.41
C PHE A 698 0.44 -25.04 -13.70
N GLN A 699 -0.13 -23.86 -13.62
CA GLN A 699 -0.32 -23.02 -14.81
C GLN A 699 1.03 -22.64 -15.42
N PRO A 700 1.26 -22.83 -16.73
CA PRO A 700 2.47 -22.40 -17.40
C PRO A 700 2.59 -20.87 -17.37
N ARG A 701 3.53 -20.35 -16.60
CA ARG A 701 3.82 -18.91 -16.55
C ARG A 701 4.89 -18.57 -17.57
N GLN A 702 4.54 -17.75 -18.55
CA GLN A 702 5.53 -17.25 -19.51
C GLN A 702 6.47 -16.26 -18.81
N ILE A 703 7.75 -16.46 -19.03
CA ILE A 703 8.82 -15.56 -18.61
C ILE A 703 9.65 -15.24 -19.86
N MET A 704 10.43 -14.17 -19.81
CA MET A 704 11.29 -13.80 -20.93
C MET A 704 12.24 -14.94 -21.32
N GLY A 705 12.08 -15.48 -22.51
CA GLY A 705 12.88 -16.57 -23.06
C GLY A 705 12.47 -17.98 -22.63
N GLY A 706 11.22 -18.18 -22.17
CA GLY A 706 10.72 -19.51 -21.85
C GLY A 706 9.56 -19.53 -20.86
N THR A 707 9.38 -20.67 -20.21
CA THR A 707 8.34 -20.92 -19.21
C THR A 707 9.00 -21.12 -17.85
N ALA A 708 8.48 -20.44 -16.82
CA ALA A 708 8.92 -20.63 -15.43
C ALA A 708 8.58 -22.03 -14.93
N SER A 709 9.36 -22.54 -13.97
CA SER A 709 9.00 -23.73 -13.21
C SER A 709 7.66 -23.53 -12.51
N VAL A 710 6.93 -24.62 -12.34
CA VAL A 710 5.66 -24.63 -11.60
C VAL A 710 5.89 -24.32 -10.13
N TYR A 711 4.83 -23.87 -9.48
CA TYR A 711 4.82 -23.75 -8.01
C TYR A 711 4.72 -25.14 -7.39
N GLU A 712 5.57 -25.42 -6.41
CA GLU A 712 5.56 -26.66 -5.64
C GLU A 712 5.36 -26.30 -4.17
N PRO A 713 4.37 -26.89 -3.47
CA PRO A 713 4.23 -26.72 -2.04
C PRO A 713 5.40 -27.35 -1.26
N ASP A 714 5.60 -26.92 -0.03
CA ASP A 714 6.56 -27.58 0.85
C ASP A 714 6.07 -29.01 1.16
N PRO A 715 6.98 -29.99 1.26
CA PRO A 715 6.58 -31.40 1.29
C PRO A 715 5.83 -31.83 2.57
N LEU A 716 6.07 -31.17 3.71
CA LEU A 716 5.47 -31.55 4.99
C LEU A 716 4.38 -30.57 5.44
N PRO A 717 3.24 -31.06 6.01
CA PRO A 717 2.18 -30.22 6.55
C PRO A 717 2.68 -29.15 7.53
N ALA A 718 3.59 -29.52 8.44
CA ALA A 718 4.17 -28.56 9.39
C ALA A 718 4.93 -27.40 8.73
N GLN A 719 5.40 -27.57 7.50
CA GLN A 719 6.04 -26.49 6.75
C GLN A 719 5.00 -25.61 6.06
N ARG A 720 3.95 -26.21 5.48
CA ARG A 720 2.89 -25.53 4.75
C ARG A 720 1.94 -24.75 5.67
N ASN A 721 1.68 -25.30 6.87
CA ASN A 721 0.66 -24.79 7.79
C ASN A 721 1.22 -23.73 8.76
N ARG A 722 2.18 -22.93 8.30
CA ARG A 722 2.63 -21.72 9.00
C ARG A 722 1.65 -20.58 8.81
N ARG A 723 1.75 -19.56 9.66
CA ARG A 723 0.95 -18.35 9.51
C ARG A 723 1.12 -17.73 8.11
N SER A 724 0.05 -17.16 7.60
CA SER A 724 -0.02 -16.59 6.24
C SER A 724 1.01 -15.49 5.98
N ILE A 725 1.48 -14.79 7.01
CA ILE A 725 2.57 -13.79 6.87
C ILE A 725 3.89 -14.42 6.39
N TYR A 726 4.08 -15.72 6.62
CA TYR A 726 5.27 -16.47 6.18
C TYR A 726 5.09 -17.17 4.84
N ALA A 727 3.89 -17.14 4.25
CA ALA A 727 3.66 -17.67 2.92
C ALA A 727 4.50 -16.90 1.88
N GLU A 728 5.12 -17.61 0.95
CA GLU A 728 5.91 -17.01 -0.13
C GLU A 728 5.01 -16.12 -0.99
N LYS A 729 5.31 -14.81 -1.04
CA LYS A 729 4.52 -13.82 -1.75
C LYS A 729 5.16 -13.48 -3.08
N LEU A 730 4.67 -14.09 -4.16
CA LEU A 730 5.14 -13.87 -5.52
C LEU A 730 4.28 -12.85 -6.25
N ARG A 731 4.91 -11.90 -7.00
CA ARG A 731 4.17 -10.90 -7.78
C ARG A 731 3.45 -11.51 -8.98
N GLY A 732 4.08 -12.48 -9.62
CA GLY A 732 3.55 -13.16 -10.80
C GLY A 732 2.66 -14.38 -10.52
N LEU A 733 2.41 -14.71 -9.23
CA LEU A 733 1.56 -15.83 -8.85
C LEU A 733 0.91 -15.55 -7.50
N ARG A 734 -0.40 -15.38 -7.48
CA ARG A 734 -1.18 -15.08 -6.29
C ARG A 734 -1.95 -16.32 -5.82
N ASP A 735 -2.06 -16.47 -4.51
CA ASP A 735 -2.91 -17.49 -3.91
C ASP A 735 -4.40 -17.16 -4.16
N PRO A 736 -5.17 -18.05 -4.83
CA PRO A 736 -6.56 -17.76 -5.18
C PRO A 736 -7.48 -17.57 -3.98
N PHE A 737 -7.23 -18.27 -2.86
CA PHE A 737 -8.02 -18.11 -1.64
C PHE A 737 -7.78 -16.71 -1.05
N LEU A 738 -6.54 -16.35 -0.84
CA LEU A 738 -6.18 -15.04 -0.29
C LEU A 738 -6.62 -13.89 -1.20
N GLU A 739 -6.52 -14.07 -2.52
CA GLU A 739 -6.99 -13.09 -3.50
C GLU A 739 -8.51 -12.90 -3.47
N SER A 740 -9.28 -13.99 -3.33
CA SER A 740 -10.75 -13.96 -3.22
C SER A 740 -11.20 -13.11 -2.02
N PHE A 741 -10.41 -13.05 -0.95
CA PHE A 741 -10.67 -12.26 0.25
C PHE A 741 -9.94 -10.92 0.29
N ASN A 742 -9.62 -10.34 -0.87
CA ASN A 742 -9.04 -9.01 -1.03
C ASN A 742 -7.62 -8.87 -0.44
N GLN A 743 -6.77 -9.92 -0.49
CA GLN A 743 -5.36 -9.71 -0.27
C GLN A 743 -4.83 -8.73 -1.32
N PRO A 744 -4.18 -7.62 -0.93
CA PRO A 744 -3.70 -6.64 -1.88
C PRO A 744 -2.60 -7.20 -2.77
N GLY A 745 -2.57 -6.73 -4.02
CA GLY A 745 -1.43 -6.96 -4.91
C GLY A 745 -0.16 -6.31 -4.32
N PRO A 746 1.00 -6.91 -4.51
CA PRO A 746 2.25 -6.36 -3.96
C PRO A 746 2.91 -5.31 -4.86
N ASP A 747 2.25 -4.82 -5.90
CA ASP A 747 2.82 -3.82 -6.81
C ASP A 747 2.63 -2.40 -6.32
N ASP A 748 1.47 -2.12 -5.70
CA ASP A 748 1.11 -0.82 -5.17
C ASP A 748 1.04 -0.83 -3.63
N SER A 749 1.28 0.32 -3.00
CA SER A 749 1.08 0.50 -1.57
C SER A 749 -0.39 0.35 -1.22
N CYS A 750 -0.70 -0.52 -0.28
CA CYS A 750 -2.05 -0.69 0.24
C CYS A 750 -2.16 -0.05 1.63
N GLU A 751 -2.71 1.13 1.66
CA GLU A 751 -2.92 1.89 2.90
C GLU A 751 -4.09 1.36 3.74
N ARG A 752 -5.12 0.89 3.05
CA ARG A 752 -6.33 0.30 3.62
C ARG A 752 -6.86 -0.73 2.62
N ARG A 753 -7.08 -1.93 3.09
CA ARG A 753 -7.67 -2.99 2.26
C ARG A 753 -9.13 -2.68 1.99
N GLU A 754 -9.54 -2.87 0.75
CA GLU A 754 -10.94 -2.85 0.39
C GLU A 754 -11.64 -4.08 0.98
N THR A 755 -12.87 -3.90 1.44
CA THR A 755 -13.73 -4.98 1.88
C THR A 755 -14.87 -5.12 0.88
N SER A 756 -14.89 -6.20 0.14
CA SER A 756 -16.03 -6.57 -0.71
C SER A 756 -16.78 -7.73 -0.09
N THR A 757 -18.09 -7.77 -0.24
CA THR A 757 -18.93 -8.93 0.09
C THR A 757 -19.58 -9.38 -1.20
N VAL A 758 -19.01 -10.41 -1.81
CA VAL A 758 -19.44 -10.92 -3.12
C VAL A 758 -19.64 -12.43 -3.07
N ALA A 759 -20.53 -12.94 -3.91
CA ALA A 759 -20.86 -14.37 -3.97
C ALA A 759 -19.63 -15.30 -4.11
N PRO A 760 -18.58 -14.98 -4.89
CA PRO A 760 -17.40 -15.83 -4.97
C PRO A 760 -16.74 -16.12 -3.63
N GLN A 761 -16.78 -15.21 -2.65
CA GLN A 761 -16.18 -15.42 -1.34
C GLN A 761 -16.92 -16.51 -0.54
N ALA A 762 -18.26 -16.49 -0.55
CA ALA A 762 -19.05 -17.55 0.07
C ALA A 762 -18.83 -18.89 -0.63
N LEU A 763 -18.74 -18.90 -1.96
CA LEU A 763 -18.45 -20.11 -2.73
C LEU A 763 -17.02 -20.62 -2.46
N THR A 764 -16.05 -19.75 -2.24
CA THR A 764 -14.69 -20.13 -1.87
C THR A 764 -14.67 -20.81 -0.50
N LEU A 765 -15.32 -20.23 0.52
CA LEU A 765 -15.42 -20.87 1.85
C LEU A 765 -16.15 -22.23 1.78
N LEU A 766 -17.12 -22.36 0.89
CA LEU A 766 -17.89 -23.58 0.78
C LEU A 766 -17.16 -24.69 -0.01
N ASN A 767 -16.33 -24.35 -1.01
CA ASN A 767 -15.81 -25.30 -2.00
C ASN A 767 -14.29 -25.43 -2.02
N ALA A 768 -13.53 -24.50 -1.42
CA ALA A 768 -12.09 -24.59 -1.48
C ALA A 768 -11.56 -25.80 -0.68
N ALA A 769 -10.66 -26.56 -1.29
CA ALA A 769 -10.08 -27.76 -0.71
C ALA A 769 -9.48 -27.48 0.68
N GLU A 770 -8.75 -26.36 0.82
CA GLU A 770 -8.10 -26.00 2.09
C GLU A 770 -9.13 -25.77 3.22
N VAL A 771 -10.35 -25.29 2.92
CA VAL A 771 -11.39 -25.11 3.95
C VAL A 771 -11.93 -26.47 4.41
N HIS A 772 -12.12 -27.39 3.45
CA HIS A 772 -12.50 -28.77 3.75
C HIS A 772 -11.45 -29.52 4.53
N ASP A 773 -10.18 -29.36 4.20
CA ASP A 773 -9.05 -29.97 4.92
C ASP A 773 -9.01 -29.46 6.36
N ARG A 774 -9.17 -28.15 6.58
CA ARG A 774 -9.24 -27.57 7.95
C ARG A 774 -10.48 -28.03 8.73
N ALA A 775 -11.63 -28.17 8.06
CA ALA A 775 -12.85 -28.71 8.70
C ALA A 775 -12.66 -30.18 9.09
N LEU A 776 -12.02 -30.97 8.24
CA LEU A 776 -11.71 -32.38 8.54
C LEU A 776 -10.71 -32.50 9.70
N ALA A 777 -9.67 -31.68 9.69
CA ALA A 777 -8.66 -31.67 10.76
C ALA A 777 -9.26 -31.20 12.10
N LEU A 778 -10.15 -30.22 12.10
CA LEU A 778 -10.90 -29.82 13.31
C LEU A 778 -11.76 -30.96 13.82
N ALA A 779 -12.48 -31.66 12.93
CA ALA A 779 -13.31 -32.82 13.31
C ALA A 779 -12.46 -33.94 13.91
N ASP A 780 -11.35 -34.28 13.30
CA ASP A 780 -10.39 -35.30 13.81
C ASP A 780 -9.80 -34.90 15.16
N ARG A 781 -9.44 -33.64 15.35
CA ARG A 781 -9.02 -33.08 16.65
C ARG A 781 -10.09 -33.34 17.71
N LEU A 782 -11.34 -32.97 17.42
CA LEU A 782 -12.46 -33.13 18.35
C LEU A 782 -12.79 -34.61 18.62
N MET A 783 -12.67 -35.49 17.62
CA MET A 783 -12.90 -36.91 17.78
C MET A 783 -11.87 -37.59 18.70
N LYS A 784 -10.65 -37.08 18.76
CA LYS A 784 -9.59 -37.55 19.67
C LYS A 784 -9.82 -37.14 21.13
N GLU A 785 -10.61 -36.10 21.37
CA GLU A 785 -11.01 -35.70 22.74
C GLU A 785 -12.00 -36.70 23.33
N ARG A 786 -11.75 -37.15 24.58
CA ARG A 786 -12.62 -38.12 25.31
C ARG A 786 -13.79 -37.44 25.99
N ILE A 787 -14.63 -36.75 25.22
CA ILE A 787 -15.82 -36.04 25.69
C ILE A 787 -17.06 -36.50 24.92
N THR A 788 -18.24 -36.15 25.39
CA THR A 788 -19.50 -36.53 24.74
C THR A 788 -19.68 -35.86 23.39
N ALA A 789 -20.58 -36.40 22.54
CA ALA A 789 -20.91 -35.76 21.27
C ALA A 789 -21.41 -34.31 21.43
N ALA A 790 -22.21 -34.07 22.48
CA ALA A 790 -22.72 -32.74 22.84
C ALA A 790 -21.57 -31.79 23.21
N ASP A 791 -20.60 -32.27 23.99
CA ASP A 791 -19.44 -31.47 24.39
C ASP A 791 -18.48 -31.21 23.21
N LYS A 792 -18.38 -32.15 22.24
CA LYS A 792 -17.61 -31.93 21.00
C LYS A 792 -18.19 -30.77 20.18
N VAL A 793 -19.53 -30.66 20.08
CA VAL A 793 -20.19 -29.54 19.44
C VAL A 793 -19.90 -28.22 20.20
N GLN A 794 -19.99 -28.24 21.55
CA GLN A 794 -19.66 -27.07 22.36
C GLN A 794 -18.19 -26.63 22.15
N ARG A 795 -17.26 -27.61 22.11
CA ARG A 795 -15.85 -27.35 21.89
C ARG A 795 -15.55 -26.79 20.47
N ALA A 796 -16.29 -27.27 19.44
CA ALA A 796 -16.22 -26.74 18.10
C ALA A 796 -16.59 -25.24 18.07
N PHE A 797 -17.69 -24.86 18.69
CA PHE A 797 -18.12 -23.46 18.84
C PHE A 797 -17.06 -22.62 19.59
N ALA A 798 -16.55 -23.14 20.69
CA ALA A 798 -15.56 -22.44 21.50
C ALA A 798 -14.26 -22.19 20.68
N LEU A 799 -13.79 -23.18 19.90
CA LEU A 799 -12.57 -23.08 19.09
C LEU A 799 -12.72 -22.16 17.86
N THR A 800 -13.93 -22.09 17.29
CA THR A 800 -14.15 -21.33 16.04
C THR A 800 -14.74 -19.95 16.30
N LEU A 801 -15.70 -19.84 17.21
CA LEU A 801 -16.50 -18.63 17.44
C LEU A 801 -16.18 -17.94 18.78
N GLY A 802 -15.41 -18.60 19.68
CA GLY A 802 -15.08 -18.07 21.00
C GLY A 802 -16.26 -18.03 21.98
N ARG A 803 -17.28 -18.85 21.75
CA ARG A 803 -18.46 -18.97 22.62
C ARG A 803 -19.01 -20.38 22.66
N THR A 804 -19.91 -20.62 23.57
CA THR A 804 -20.71 -21.87 23.64
C THR A 804 -21.90 -21.84 22.67
N ALA A 805 -22.27 -23.01 22.15
CA ALA A 805 -23.51 -23.16 21.37
C ALA A 805 -24.75 -23.04 22.27
N SER A 806 -25.78 -22.39 21.78
CA SER A 806 -27.11 -22.46 22.39
C SER A 806 -27.68 -23.89 22.29
N ASN A 807 -28.68 -24.21 23.10
CA ASN A 807 -29.37 -25.52 23.06
C ASN A 807 -29.91 -25.82 21.64
N GLN A 808 -30.40 -24.81 20.94
CA GLN A 808 -30.93 -24.97 19.57
C GLN A 808 -29.82 -25.27 18.57
N GLU A 809 -28.74 -24.54 18.62
CA GLU A 809 -27.54 -24.74 17.75
C GLU A 809 -26.92 -26.10 18.01
N GLN A 810 -26.74 -26.48 19.29
CA GLN A 810 -26.19 -27.76 19.66
C GLN A 810 -27.04 -28.91 19.11
N LYS A 811 -28.37 -28.83 19.26
CA LYS A 811 -29.31 -29.85 18.73
C LYS A 811 -29.21 -29.92 17.20
N ALA A 812 -29.25 -28.78 16.51
CA ALA A 812 -29.17 -28.76 15.06
C ALA A 812 -27.85 -29.36 14.54
N CYS A 813 -26.72 -29.05 15.20
CA CYS A 813 -25.40 -29.61 14.84
C CYS A 813 -25.34 -31.13 15.11
N LEU A 814 -25.89 -31.62 16.20
CA LEU A 814 -25.95 -33.05 16.49
C LEU A 814 -26.83 -33.80 15.49
N ASP A 815 -27.98 -33.24 15.10
CA ASP A 815 -28.84 -33.83 14.07
C ASP A 815 -28.13 -33.82 12.68
N HIS A 816 -27.46 -32.72 12.31
CA HIS A 816 -26.71 -32.65 11.09
C HIS A 816 -25.53 -33.65 11.07
N TRP A 817 -24.76 -33.72 12.17
CA TRP A 817 -23.67 -34.69 12.30
C TRP A 817 -24.16 -36.13 12.09
N ARG A 818 -25.28 -36.50 12.71
CA ARG A 818 -25.87 -37.82 12.57
C ARG A 818 -26.29 -38.14 11.13
N ILE A 819 -26.92 -37.18 10.44
CA ILE A 819 -27.34 -37.35 9.04
C ILE A 819 -26.09 -37.49 8.12
N ALA A 820 -25.13 -36.57 8.24
CA ALA A 820 -23.91 -36.58 7.45
C ALA A 820 -23.09 -37.87 7.69
N THR A 821 -23.01 -38.35 8.93
CA THR A 821 -22.38 -39.66 9.23
C THR A 821 -23.05 -40.81 8.48
N GLY A 822 -24.37 -40.82 8.40
CA GLY A 822 -25.12 -41.84 7.64
C GLY A 822 -24.78 -41.79 6.13
N GLU A 823 -24.73 -40.60 5.54
CA GLU A 823 -24.37 -40.41 4.16
C GLU A 823 -22.92 -40.80 3.89
N GLU A 824 -21.99 -40.49 4.78
CA GLU A 824 -20.58 -40.85 4.68
C GLU A 824 -20.28 -42.33 4.89
N THR A 825 -21.16 -43.07 5.51
CA THR A 825 -20.99 -44.53 5.74
C THR A 825 -21.04 -45.31 4.43
N ASP A 826 -21.84 -44.83 3.49
CA ASP A 826 -22.03 -45.47 2.16
C ASP A 826 -21.05 -44.94 1.08
N ARG A 827 -20.22 -43.94 1.43
CA ARG A 827 -19.24 -43.33 0.52
C ARG A 827 -17.87 -43.98 0.66
N THR A 828 -17.29 -44.30 -0.50
CA THR A 828 -15.86 -44.69 -0.57
C THR A 828 -15.02 -43.49 -0.96
N HIS A 829 -13.97 -43.23 -0.20
CA HIS A 829 -13.02 -42.17 -0.46
C HIS A 829 -11.68 -42.78 -0.89
N GLU A 830 -11.30 -42.47 -2.13
CA GLU A 830 -9.98 -42.84 -2.64
C GLU A 830 -8.92 -41.85 -2.08
N ARG A 831 -7.76 -42.41 -1.73
CA ARG A 831 -6.61 -41.58 -1.33
C ARG A 831 -6.04 -40.89 -2.58
N LYS A 832 -5.95 -39.60 -2.57
CA LYS A 832 -5.32 -38.82 -3.64
C LYS A 832 -3.84 -39.20 -3.75
N SER A 833 -3.40 -39.54 -4.97
CA SER A 833 -1.99 -39.74 -5.28
C SER A 833 -1.39 -38.47 -5.85
N TYR A 834 -0.14 -38.23 -5.54
CA TYR A 834 0.61 -37.07 -6.03
C TYR A 834 1.73 -37.53 -6.94
N VAL A 835 1.82 -36.91 -8.11
CA VAL A 835 2.84 -37.24 -9.10
C VAL A 835 3.97 -36.19 -9.06
N ASN A 836 5.22 -36.67 -9.20
CA ASN A 836 6.39 -35.80 -9.18
C ASN A 836 6.76 -35.25 -10.56
N HIS A 837 5.90 -35.38 -11.55
CA HIS A 837 6.13 -34.85 -12.90
C HIS A 837 4.80 -34.55 -13.62
N VAL A 838 4.85 -33.56 -14.49
CA VAL A 838 3.73 -33.20 -15.38
C VAL A 838 4.27 -33.06 -16.81
N ASN A 839 3.61 -33.70 -17.76
CA ASN A 839 3.88 -33.50 -19.19
C ASN A 839 3.20 -32.22 -19.65
N ARG A 840 3.93 -31.38 -20.36
CA ARG A 840 3.44 -30.08 -20.82
C ARG A 840 3.72 -29.85 -22.27
N THR A 841 2.77 -29.23 -22.95
CA THR A 841 2.91 -28.62 -24.26
C THR A 841 2.74 -27.13 -24.14
N VAL A 842 3.74 -26.37 -24.58
CA VAL A 842 3.70 -24.90 -24.57
C VAL A 842 4.24 -24.38 -25.92
N MET A 843 3.91 -23.12 -26.22
CA MET A 843 4.39 -22.46 -27.44
C MET A 843 5.78 -21.90 -27.25
N ALA A 844 6.68 -22.16 -28.18
CA ALA A 844 8.01 -21.55 -28.19
C ALA A 844 7.92 -20.04 -28.49
N GLU A 845 8.48 -19.21 -27.63
CA GLU A 845 8.38 -17.74 -27.75
C GLU A 845 8.93 -17.21 -29.08
N LYS A 846 9.99 -17.81 -29.61
CA LYS A 846 10.67 -17.33 -30.83
C LYS A 846 10.00 -17.78 -32.12
N THR A 847 9.44 -19.00 -32.14
CA THR A 847 8.95 -19.62 -33.39
C THR A 847 7.42 -19.71 -33.46
N GLY A 848 6.74 -19.62 -32.29
CA GLY A 848 5.30 -19.85 -32.20
C GLY A 848 4.93 -21.32 -32.40
N GLU A 849 5.86 -22.26 -32.41
CA GLU A 849 5.61 -23.67 -32.56
C GLU A 849 5.41 -24.35 -31.20
N PRO A 850 4.49 -25.33 -31.06
CA PRO A 850 4.35 -26.06 -29.81
C PRO A 850 5.55 -26.99 -29.58
N TYR A 851 5.95 -27.14 -28.31
CA TYR A 851 6.95 -28.13 -27.91
C TYR A 851 6.60 -28.77 -26.59
N ASP A 852 7.02 -29.99 -26.40
CA ASP A 852 6.74 -30.81 -25.23
C ASP A 852 7.93 -30.86 -24.29
N PHE A 853 7.64 -30.85 -22.98
CA PHE A 853 8.64 -31.11 -21.96
C PHE A 853 8.03 -31.76 -20.73
N VAL A 854 8.88 -32.40 -19.92
CA VAL A 854 8.49 -32.93 -18.64
C VAL A 854 8.90 -31.92 -17.55
N GLU A 855 7.94 -31.39 -16.81
CA GLU A 855 8.20 -30.63 -15.59
C GLU A 855 8.41 -31.59 -14.44
N LEU A 856 9.58 -31.56 -13.80
CA LEU A 856 9.88 -32.36 -12.62
C LEU A 856 9.62 -31.54 -11.36
N MET A 857 8.96 -32.17 -10.39
CA MET A 857 8.51 -31.57 -9.15
C MET A 857 9.08 -32.35 -7.94
N PRO A 858 10.36 -32.10 -7.55
CA PRO A 858 11.03 -32.83 -6.47
C PRO A 858 10.35 -32.77 -5.10
N ALA A 859 9.54 -31.72 -4.83
CA ALA A 859 8.81 -31.65 -3.57
C ALA A 859 7.83 -32.81 -3.40
N TYR A 860 7.29 -33.33 -4.50
CA TYR A 860 6.34 -34.45 -4.45
C TYR A 860 7.00 -35.82 -4.26
N ASP A 861 8.32 -35.95 -4.33
CA ASP A 861 9.01 -37.20 -4.02
C ASP A 861 8.83 -37.62 -2.54
N ASN A 862 8.68 -36.63 -1.64
CA ASN A 862 8.50 -36.83 -0.21
C ASN A 862 7.27 -36.11 0.33
N TYR A 863 6.30 -35.83 -0.53
CA TYR A 863 5.12 -35.08 -0.16
C TYR A 863 4.21 -35.88 0.78
N GLN A 864 3.90 -35.28 1.91
CA GLN A 864 2.91 -35.79 2.85
C GLN A 864 1.67 -34.89 2.75
N PRO A 865 0.55 -35.38 2.26
CA PRO A 865 -0.67 -34.57 2.22
C PRO A 865 -1.16 -34.27 3.63
N ASP A 866 -1.99 -33.26 3.73
CA ASP A 866 -2.81 -33.01 4.91
C ASP A 866 -3.81 -34.17 5.08
N LEU A 867 -4.54 -34.21 6.20
CA LEU A 867 -5.47 -35.28 6.50
C LEU A 867 -6.52 -35.42 5.39
N GLN A 868 -6.66 -36.62 4.86
CA GLN A 868 -7.61 -36.93 3.78
C GLN A 868 -8.86 -37.63 4.30
N PRO A 869 -10.01 -37.52 3.59
CA PRO A 869 -11.25 -38.23 3.97
C PRO A 869 -11.08 -39.75 4.05
N SER A 870 -10.15 -40.34 3.28
CA SER A 870 -9.81 -41.77 3.35
C SER A 870 -9.07 -42.19 4.62
N ASP A 871 -8.50 -41.24 5.36
CA ASP A 871 -7.68 -41.51 6.55
C ASP A 871 -8.51 -41.58 7.84
N VAL A 872 -9.80 -41.21 7.78
CA VAL A 872 -10.71 -41.13 8.93
C VAL A 872 -12.00 -41.88 8.69
N ASP A 873 -12.72 -42.16 9.79
CA ASP A 873 -14.01 -42.86 9.77
C ASP A 873 -15.19 -41.96 9.34
N ALA A 874 -16.34 -42.56 9.06
CA ALA A 874 -17.54 -41.84 8.65
C ALA A 874 -18.06 -40.87 9.73
N PRO A 875 -18.04 -41.19 11.07
CA PRO A 875 -18.38 -40.22 12.09
C PRO A 875 -17.50 -38.95 12.07
N THR A 876 -16.21 -39.10 11.83
CA THR A 876 -15.27 -37.96 11.73
C THR A 876 -15.57 -37.11 10.49
N ARG A 877 -15.84 -37.74 9.33
CA ARG A 877 -16.25 -37.03 8.11
C ARG A 877 -17.59 -36.32 8.29
N GLY A 878 -18.55 -36.97 9.02
CA GLY A 878 -19.82 -36.35 9.36
C GLY A 878 -19.68 -35.13 10.25
N LEU A 879 -18.77 -35.16 11.25
CA LEU A 879 -18.47 -34.02 12.12
C LEU A 879 -17.78 -32.90 11.30
N ALA A 880 -16.95 -33.25 10.31
CA ALA A 880 -16.33 -32.28 9.43
C ALA A 880 -17.33 -31.39 8.69
N GLN A 881 -18.53 -31.94 8.34
CA GLN A 881 -19.61 -31.12 7.76
C GLN A 881 -20.14 -30.08 8.74
N VAL A 882 -20.20 -30.38 10.03
CA VAL A 882 -20.56 -29.40 11.08
C VAL A 882 -19.48 -28.33 11.19
N CYS A 883 -18.21 -28.73 11.21
CA CYS A 883 -17.07 -27.80 11.24
C CYS A 883 -17.05 -26.88 10.02
N LEU A 884 -17.37 -27.40 8.84
CA LEU A 884 -17.48 -26.62 7.60
C LEU A 884 -18.60 -25.57 7.70
N VAL A 885 -19.74 -25.90 8.28
CA VAL A 885 -20.84 -24.95 8.53
C VAL A 885 -20.37 -23.82 9.45
N LEU A 886 -19.61 -24.15 10.50
CA LEU A 886 -19.07 -23.12 11.41
C LEU A 886 -18.09 -22.18 10.70
N PHE A 887 -17.17 -22.68 9.88
CA PHE A 887 -16.25 -21.86 9.08
C PHE A 887 -16.96 -20.99 8.04
N ASN A 888 -18.14 -21.41 7.57
CA ASN A 888 -18.98 -20.66 6.63
C ASN A 888 -19.94 -19.69 7.32
N SER A 889 -19.97 -19.62 8.66
CA SER A 889 -20.85 -18.71 9.37
C SER A 889 -20.35 -17.27 9.31
N ASN A 890 -21.26 -16.30 9.27
CA ASN A 890 -20.91 -14.88 9.37
C ASN A 890 -20.15 -14.58 10.66
N GLU A 891 -20.50 -15.25 11.76
CA GLU A 891 -19.84 -15.05 13.06
C GLU A 891 -18.38 -15.48 13.05
N PHE A 892 -18.02 -16.49 12.24
CA PHE A 892 -16.62 -16.84 12.03
C PHE A 892 -15.88 -15.77 11.21
N ALA A 893 -16.51 -15.30 10.15
CA ALA A 893 -15.89 -14.41 9.18
C ALA A 893 -15.84 -12.93 9.60
N TYR A 894 -16.60 -12.52 10.63
CA TYR A 894 -16.70 -11.13 11.07
C TYR A 894 -16.34 -10.97 12.56
N LEU A 895 -15.86 -9.80 12.90
CA LEU A 895 -15.69 -9.33 14.28
C LEU A 895 -16.73 -8.28 14.57
N ASP A 896 -17.47 -8.52 15.66
CA ASP A 896 -18.45 -7.58 16.21
C ASP A 896 -17.81 -6.60 17.20
#